data_b54cf61563b47a90716fd470b70687d2
#
_entry.id   b54cf61563b47a90716fd470b70687d2
#
_cell.length_a   1.000
_cell.length_b   1.000
_cell.length_c   1.000
_cell.angle_alpha   90.00
_cell.angle_beta   90.00
_cell.angle_gamma   90.00
#
_symmetry.space_group_name_H-M   'P 1'
#
loop_
_entity.id
_entity.type
_entity.pdbx_description
1 polymer ?
#
loop_
_entity_poly.entity_id
_entity_poly.type
_entity_poly.pdbx_seq_one_letter_code
_entity_poly.pdbx_strand_id
1 'polypeptide(L)'
;MRSDHFSECSSQTREITKFVKRFAWIIPYDRFMPQPITHMPIMPHRLSAGICAFALAAIPVLSFSANANDAPPAVQASPPVEDTKIFPRFRAEGANLAALDDMLRRFHPACNMDIAGTYALAWLPPAMLWVGESPQVSESPMRARIANRIGSMRMSADGYVSCHQHEGLAHSEGWPFPLPTQSEGLGYYFTMAGVPYGPEFGLKPVASVDGWQLTGAGGNAVDPATGWLLELTAPNAAITSPAFDLDAFVSPFIRVKWDATGLPEGSKPYLEWTTAEEPEFAPSRRMDFPKPSSSSKGLIHDIDIPVHEITGAKGRITRLRLGFGNPVPGKVTIQRLFSAVDSRHTINNSNYLIAAADFFEWTGDKAWLSNNLEKMRRAADYMISEFKVREAHLLRTPWIGHDGRSGLEIAPDGRKVIHNGVGIGGNYWDLIPFGGDDALGTIYLYSALRRMARIEQFVAADAAIKPPAAGLDTAALNTLADAVRAKFQQMFWNPETKRFSPKDDQGRFRDYGFTFLNNEAIYYGLASDAQAREILSWMEGGRMVDGDTAQGADIYRWRFAPRATTRRNIEYYAYVWFKPEDLNFGDQVQDGGAVLGFSYHDLMARIRHLGPDNAWKRLGEILTWYDEVEKAGGARTYYSVAGRGTLQGGGTAGGLGIDEEFFESVLAPAIILDGFIGFSVRPDGFDLAPRLPSSVKSLGVSNVAYRDLRWDIDLSRDSITFRVKSGKVDAPLRVRLPEGAWTATIRAAADAEAQTVEISSGPDGFELPAGPLHELLLVKKNSPKTEP
;
A
#
# COMPACT_ATOMS: atom_id res chain seq x y z
N MET A 1 32.53 -1.52 46.08
CA MET A 1 32.13 -1.86 44.70
C MET A 1 30.65 -2.24 44.63
N ARG A 2 29.73 -1.33 44.92
CA ARG A 2 28.28 -1.52 44.81
C ARG A 2 27.53 -0.18 44.81
N SER A 3 28.01 0.87 44.17
CA SER A 3 27.33 2.17 44.08
C SER A 3 27.23 2.77 42.69
N ASP A 4 27.87 2.16 41.64
CA ASP A 4 27.96 2.80 40.32
C ASP A 4 26.94 2.32 39.31
N HIS A 5 26.23 1.21 39.58
CA HIS A 5 25.18 0.70 38.64
C HIS A 5 23.82 1.39 38.74
N PHE A 6 23.57 2.20 39.77
CA PHE A 6 22.27 2.91 39.93
C PHE A 6 22.21 4.26 39.20
N SER A 7 23.36 4.87 38.88
CA SER A 7 23.38 6.17 38.19
C SER A 7 23.16 6.06 36.69
N GLU A 8 23.61 5.01 36.03
CA GLU A 8 23.42 4.80 34.62
C GLU A 8 21.97 4.47 34.27
N CYS A 9 21.27 3.70 35.10
CA CYS A 9 19.86 3.37 34.85
C CYS A 9 18.94 4.60 34.91
N SER A 10 19.28 5.61 35.74
CA SER A 10 18.50 6.85 35.86
C SER A 10 18.68 7.81 34.67
N SER A 11 19.85 7.80 34.04
CA SER A 11 20.14 8.63 32.85
C SER A 11 19.45 8.07 31.60
N GLN A 12 19.46 6.75 31.44
CA GLN A 12 18.78 6.10 30.32
C GLN A 12 17.25 6.25 30.37
N THR A 13 16.65 6.17 31.55
CA THR A 13 15.22 6.41 31.75
C THR A 13 14.82 7.86 31.43
N ARG A 14 15.71 8.83 31.66
CA ARG A 14 15.48 10.24 31.30
C ARG A 14 15.54 10.47 29.77
N GLU A 15 16.42 9.78 29.08
CA GLU A 15 16.51 9.87 27.60
C GLU A 15 15.33 9.18 26.91
N ILE A 16 14.91 8.01 27.38
CA ILE A 16 13.70 7.33 26.89
C ILE A 16 12.45 8.21 27.12
N THR A 17 12.35 8.86 28.28
CA THR A 17 11.23 9.75 28.57
C THR A 17 11.23 11.01 27.68
N LYS A 18 12.39 11.52 27.32
CA LYS A 18 12.52 12.62 26.36
C LYS A 18 12.12 12.18 24.95
N PHE A 19 12.48 10.98 24.56
CA PHE A 19 12.16 10.44 23.25
C PHE A 19 10.65 10.16 23.09
N VAL A 20 10.03 9.52 24.07
CA VAL A 20 8.57 9.29 24.07
C VAL A 20 7.81 10.62 24.01
N LYS A 21 8.28 11.66 24.72
CA LYS A 21 7.71 13.01 24.59
C LYS A 21 7.90 13.63 23.21
N ARG A 22 8.98 13.31 22.49
CA ARG A 22 9.22 13.79 21.11
C ARG A 22 8.21 13.23 20.09
N PHE A 23 7.73 11.99 20.27
CA PHE A 23 6.78 11.37 19.37
C PHE A 23 5.30 11.70 19.67
N ALA A 24 4.97 12.04 20.91
CA ALA A 24 3.60 12.37 21.29
C ALA A 24 3.05 13.68 20.67
N TRP A 25 3.87 14.44 19.94
CA TRP A 25 3.52 15.75 19.39
C TRP A 25 3.33 15.78 17.88
N ILE A 26 3.31 14.64 17.22
CA ILE A 26 3.11 14.54 15.74
C ILE A 26 1.64 14.75 15.32
N ILE A 27 0.72 14.76 16.29
CA ILE A 27 -0.69 15.10 16.07
C ILE A 27 -0.92 16.50 16.61
N PRO A 28 -1.58 17.41 15.89
CA PRO A 28 -1.98 18.69 16.45
C PRO A 28 -3.00 18.47 17.56
N TYR A 29 -2.50 18.41 18.78
CA TYR A 29 -3.28 18.24 20.02
C TYR A 29 -3.69 19.61 20.53
N ASP A 30 -4.60 20.25 19.87
CA ASP A 30 -5.09 21.55 20.30
C ASP A 30 -6.44 21.49 21.03
N ARG A 31 -6.77 20.44 21.75
CA ARG A 31 -8.01 20.44 22.58
C ARG A 31 -8.15 19.45 23.73
N PHE A 32 -7.13 18.89 24.35
CA PHE A 32 -7.39 18.15 25.60
C PHE A 32 -6.22 18.25 26.58
N MET A 33 -6.30 19.22 27.50
CA MET A 33 -5.61 19.18 28.77
C MET A 33 -6.60 18.84 29.87
N PRO A 34 -6.52 17.69 30.52
CA PRO A 34 -7.10 17.55 31.85
C PRO A 34 -6.15 18.11 32.94
N GLN A 35 -6.70 18.74 33.93
CA GLN A 35 -6.04 19.29 35.12
C GLN A 35 -5.27 18.21 35.88
N PRO A 36 -4.20 18.57 36.62
CA PRO A 36 -3.33 17.61 37.30
C PRO A 36 -4.03 16.95 38.50
N ILE A 37 -4.12 15.63 38.47
CA ILE A 37 -4.51 14.82 39.63
C ILE A 37 -3.25 14.52 40.43
N THR A 38 -3.20 15.03 41.61
CA THR A 38 -2.20 14.75 42.65
C THR A 38 -2.52 13.41 43.33
N HIS A 39 -1.49 12.55 43.47
CA HIS A 39 -1.38 11.38 44.34
C HIS A 39 -2.14 10.10 43.97
N MET A 40 -1.39 9.17 43.35
CA MET A 40 -1.53 7.74 43.63
C MET A 40 -0.20 7.00 43.46
N PRO A 41 0.04 5.90 44.22
CA PRO A 41 1.35 5.28 44.33
C PRO A 41 1.75 4.45 43.10
N ILE A 42 3.04 4.51 42.83
CA ILE A 42 3.69 3.84 41.67
C ILE A 42 3.75 2.33 41.94
N MET A 43 3.05 1.58 41.11
CA MET A 43 3.38 0.16 40.84
C MET A 43 4.14 0.03 39.53
N PRO A 44 5.13 -0.84 39.44
CA PRO A 44 5.94 -0.98 38.23
C PRO A 44 5.18 -1.81 37.16
N HIS A 45 4.55 -1.17 36.21
CA HIS A 45 4.05 -1.83 35.02
C HIS A 45 5.00 -1.62 33.85
N ARG A 46 5.31 -2.74 33.20
CA ARG A 46 6.10 -2.85 31.98
C ARG A 46 5.58 -1.88 30.94
N LEU A 47 6.41 -0.94 30.50
CA LEU A 47 6.16 -0.08 29.35
C LEU A 47 6.29 -0.93 28.07
N SER A 48 5.19 -1.28 27.48
CA SER A 48 5.16 -1.75 26.09
C SER A 48 5.22 -0.55 25.15
N ALA A 49 6.15 -0.58 24.23
CA ALA A 49 6.36 0.48 23.25
C ALA A 49 5.21 0.51 22.22
N GLY A 50 4.32 1.47 22.32
CA GLY A 50 3.25 1.70 21.38
C GLY A 50 3.61 2.82 20.40
N ILE A 51 4.24 2.53 19.29
CA ILE A 51 4.61 3.55 18.30
C ILE A 51 4.62 2.96 16.89
N CYS A 52 3.59 2.52 16.32
CA CYS A 52 3.51 2.35 14.85
C CYS A 52 2.10 2.32 14.25
N ALA A 53 1.08 2.59 15.06
CA ALA A 53 -0.30 2.42 14.61
C ALA A 53 -1.05 3.72 14.24
N PHE A 54 -0.40 4.88 14.16
CA PHE A 54 -1.13 6.15 14.08
C PHE A 54 -1.12 6.88 12.75
N ALA A 55 -0.76 6.25 11.67
CA ALA A 55 -0.83 6.90 10.36
C ALA A 55 -2.21 6.84 9.67
N LEU A 56 -3.22 6.23 10.27
CA LEU A 56 -4.51 5.93 9.59
C LEU A 56 -5.74 6.64 10.17
N ALA A 57 -5.62 7.49 11.19
CA ALA A 57 -6.79 8.09 11.82
C ALA A 57 -6.67 9.60 12.01
N ALA A 58 -6.79 10.37 10.96
CA ALA A 58 -7.09 11.81 11.04
C ALA A 58 -8.39 12.11 10.29
N ILE A 59 -9.52 11.77 10.87
CA ILE A 59 -10.85 12.29 10.47
C ILE A 59 -11.41 13.04 11.67
N PRO A 60 -11.97 14.25 11.49
CA PRO A 60 -12.58 14.99 12.60
C PRO A 60 -13.83 14.28 13.08
N VAL A 61 -13.77 13.68 14.25
CA VAL A 61 -14.95 13.20 14.98
C VAL A 61 -15.64 14.40 15.60
N LEU A 62 -16.88 14.63 15.19
CA LEU A 62 -17.80 15.56 15.87
C LEU A 62 -17.95 15.16 17.33
N SER A 63 -17.61 16.08 18.21
CA SER A 63 -17.62 15.90 19.65
C SER A 63 -19.04 15.78 20.21
N PHE A 64 -19.37 14.64 20.79
CA PHE A 64 -20.44 14.55 21.80
C PHE A 64 -19.79 14.51 23.18
N SER A 65 -20.19 15.43 24.04
CA SER A 65 -19.80 15.46 25.46
C SER A 65 -20.49 14.29 26.19
N ALA A 66 -19.71 13.33 26.67
CA ALA A 66 -20.20 12.27 27.55
C ALA A 66 -19.89 12.62 29.01
N ASN A 67 -20.88 12.56 29.87
CA ASN A 67 -20.77 12.64 31.30
C ASN A 67 -20.02 11.41 31.87
N ALA A 68 -19.10 11.64 32.76
CA ALA A 68 -18.20 10.67 33.38
C ALA A 68 -18.87 9.81 34.47
N ASN A 69 -19.95 9.12 34.20
CA ASN A 69 -20.54 8.18 35.16
C ASN A 69 -21.25 6.96 34.58
N ASP A 70 -21.14 6.70 33.29
CA ASP A 70 -21.74 5.50 32.71
C ASP A 70 -20.65 4.49 32.35
N ALA A 71 -20.69 3.31 32.93
CA ALA A 71 -19.97 2.15 32.46
C ALA A 71 -20.35 1.91 30.97
N PRO A 72 -19.39 1.53 30.11
CA PRO A 72 -19.72 1.31 28.71
C PRO A 72 -20.83 0.26 28.64
N PRO A 73 -21.90 0.53 27.89
CA PRO A 73 -22.94 -0.46 27.69
C PRO A 73 -22.30 -1.69 27.06
N ALA A 74 -22.60 -2.86 27.60
CA ALA A 74 -22.27 -4.11 26.97
C ALA A 74 -22.70 -4.01 25.50
N VAL A 75 -21.75 -4.20 24.58
CA VAL A 75 -22.03 -4.25 23.15
C VAL A 75 -23.08 -5.35 22.97
N GLN A 76 -24.32 -4.96 22.87
CA GLN A 76 -25.38 -5.89 22.50
C GLN A 76 -25.01 -6.37 21.10
N ALA A 77 -24.81 -7.67 20.97
CA ALA A 77 -24.76 -8.32 19.67
C ALA A 77 -25.96 -7.82 18.87
N SER A 78 -25.71 -7.13 17.79
CA SER A 78 -26.74 -6.67 16.88
C SER A 78 -27.62 -7.88 16.52
N PRO A 79 -28.94 -7.79 16.52
CA PRO A 79 -29.79 -8.89 16.14
C PRO A 79 -29.40 -9.34 14.73
N PRO A 80 -29.45 -10.63 14.41
CA PRO A 80 -29.13 -11.12 13.08
C PRO A 80 -30.13 -10.49 12.10
N VAL A 81 -29.65 -9.50 11.37
CA VAL A 81 -30.39 -8.92 10.25
C VAL A 81 -30.58 -10.02 9.23
N GLU A 82 -31.72 -10.04 8.56
CA GLU A 82 -32.09 -10.94 7.44
C GLU A 82 -31.16 -10.73 6.21
N ASP A 83 -29.86 -10.71 6.42
CA ASP A 83 -28.80 -10.36 5.49
C ASP A 83 -28.36 -11.54 4.61
N THR A 84 -29.14 -12.61 4.67
CA THR A 84 -28.88 -13.84 3.92
C THR A 84 -29.01 -13.70 2.41
N LYS A 85 -29.51 -12.56 1.92
CA LYS A 85 -29.78 -12.36 0.49
C LYS A 85 -28.68 -11.63 -0.28
N ILE A 86 -27.76 -10.96 0.38
CA ILE A 86 -26.82 -10.02 -0.26
C ILE A 86 -25.39 -10.55 -0.29
N PHE A 87 -24.86 -11.04 0.83
CA PHE A 87 -23.52 -11.59 0.89
C PHE A 87 -23.38 -12.93 0.16
N PRO A 88 -22.27 -13.19 -0.50
CA PRO A 88 -21.90 -14.53 -0.95
C PRO A 88 -21.93 -15.53 0.22
N ARG A 89 -22.18 -16.81 -0.10
CA ARG A 89 -22.21 -17.90 0.87
C ARG A 89 -21.36 -19.04 0.35
N PHE A 90 -20.56 -19.59 1.23
CA PHE A 90 -19.73 -20.74 0.93
C PHE A 90 -20.43 -22.05 1.33
N ARG A 91 -20.30 -23.06 0.50
CA ARG A 91 -20.82 -24.40 0.74
C ARG A 91 -19.77 -25.45 0.44
N ALA A 92 -19.62 -26.46 1.30
CA ALA A 92 -18.79 -27.60 1.02
C ALA A 92 -19.38 -28.87 1.66
N GLU A 93 -19.39 -29.96 0.91
CA GLU A 93 -19.66 -31.27 1.50
C GLU A 93 -18.35 -31.90 1.97
N GLY A 94 -18.25 -32.15 3.27
CA GLY A 94 -17.04 -32.66 3.91
C GLY A 94 -16.19 -31.61 4.63
N ALA A 95 -16.62 -30.31 4.63
CA ALA A 95 -15.95 -29.26 5.40
C ALA A 95 -16.96 -28.20 5.90
N ASN A 96 -16.59 -27.56 7.02
CA ASN A 96 -17.36 -26.44 7.57
C ASN A 96 -16.67 -25.11 7.15
N LEU A 97 -17.38 -24.27 6.40
CA LEU A 97 -16.89 -22.98 5.92
C LEU A 97 -17.58 -21.78 6.61
N ALA A 98 -18.29 -22.02 7.72
CA ALA A 98 -18.98 -20.94 8.44
C ALA A 98 -18.04 -19.82 8.90
N ALA A 99 -16.80 -20.15 9.25
CA ALA A 99 -15.77 -19.18 9.59
C ALA A 99 -15.44 -18.23 8.43
N LEU A 100 -15.43 -18.70 7.18
CA LEU A 100 -15.24 -17.82 6.01
C LEU A 100 -16.42 -16.90 5.76
N ASP A 101 -17.65 -17.43 5.92
CA ASP A 101 -18.85 -16.61 5.85
C ASP A 101 -18.84 -15.50 6.91
N ASP A 102 -18.30 -15.79 8.09
CA ASP A 102 -18.20 -14.84 9.17
C ASP A 102 -17.09 -13.81 8.94
N MET A 103 -15.90 -14.26 8.51
CA MET A 103 -14.83 -13.37 8.07
C MET A 103 -15.29 -12.38 6.99
N LEU A 104 -16.04 -12.87 6.01
CA LEU A 104 -16.56 -12.03 4.94
C LEU A 104 -17.50 -10.95 5.45
N ARG A 105 -18.44 -11.32 6.33
CA ARG A 105 -19.40 -10.37 6.95
C ARG A 105 -18.71 -9.36 7.87
N ARG A 106 -17.60 -9.72 8.48
CA ARG A 106 -16.85 -8.84 9.38
C ARG A 106 -15.90 -7.93 8.63
N PHE A 107 -15.04 -8.48 7.80
CA PHE A 107 -13.96 -7.71 7.17
C PHE A 107 -14.42 -6.88 5.98
N HIS A 108 -15.40 -7.34 5.21
CA HIS A 108 -15.89 -6.58 4.06
C HIS A 108 -16.50 -5.22 4.45
N PRO A 109 -17.41 -5.11 5.42
CA PRO A 109 -17.92 -3.82 5.88
C PRO A 109 -16.83 -2.96 6.56
N ALA A 110 -15.88 -3.58 7.26
CA ALA A 110 -14.80 -2.89 7.94
C ALA A 110 -13.76 -2.30 6.96
N CYS A 111 -13.63 -2.86 5.76
CA CYS A 111 -12.73 -2.35 4.73
C CYS A 111 -13.19 -0.99 4.20
N ASN A 112 -12.63 0.08 4.76
CA ASN A 112 -12.97 1.44 4.36
C ASN A 112 -12.16 1.88 3.13
N MET A 113 -12.70 1.64 1.94
CA MET A 113 -12.08 2.05 0.68
C MET A 113 -11.87 3.56 0.54
N ASP A 114 -12.64 4.39 1.26
CA ASP A 114 -12.54 5.84 1.12
C ASP A 114 -11.27 6.41 1.75
N ILE A 115 -10.67 5.67 2.70
CA ILE A 115 -9.44 6.09 3.38
C ILE A 115 -8.23 5.21 3.05
N ALA A 116 -8.42 4.11 2.33
CA ALA A 116 -7.31 3.25 1.95
C ALA A 116 -6.27 4.01 1.13
N GLY A 117 -5.01 3.95 1.53
CA GLY A 117 -3.91 4.51 0.76
C GLY A 117 -3.69 3.80 -0.56
N THR A 118 -3.00 4.45 -1.48
CA THR A 118 -2.68 3.86 -2.81
C THR A 118 -1.90 2.56 -2.67
N TYR A 119 -1.11 2.40 -1.61
CA TYR A 119 -0.36 1.16 -1.33
C TYR A 119 -1.26 -0.09 -1.19
N ALA A 120 -2.52 0.06 -0.75
CA ALA A 120 -3.46 -1.05 -0.59
C ALA A 120 -4.34 -1.27 -1.83
N LEU A 121 -4.39 -0.34 -2.78
CA LEU A 121 -5.29 -0.42 -3.94
C LEU A 121 -5.00 -1.61 -4.86
N ALA A 122 -3.79 -2.18 -4.84
CA ALA A 122 -3.48 -3.37 -5.65
C ALA A 122 -4.30 -4.61 -5.25
N TRP A 123 -4.85 -4.64 -4.04
CA TRP A 123 -5.51 -5.82 -3.49
C TRP A 123 -7.00 -5.63 -3.27
N LEU A 124 -7.42 -4.44 -2.84
CA LEU A 124 -8.76 -4.24 -2.31
C LEU A 124 -9.88 -4.25 -3.37
N PRO A 125 -9.75 -3.63 -4.57
CA PRO A 125 -10.85 -3.61 -5.51
C PRO A 125 -11.38 -5.00 -5.90
N PRO A 126 -10.55 -5.96 -6.30
CA PRO A 126 -11.07 -7.30 -6.61
C PRO A 126 -11.68 -7.99 -5.38
N ALA A 127 -11.07 -7.83 -4.19
CA ALA A 127 -11.59 -8.42 -2.94
C ALA A 127 -12.95 -7.87 -2.53
N MET A 128 -13.30 -6.65 -2.94
CA MET A 128 -14.56 -6.00 -2.61
C MET A 128 -15.64 -6.21 -3.69
N LEU A 129 -15.26 -6.18 -4.96
CA LEU A 129 -16.21 -6.17 -6.08
C LEU A 129 -17.00 -7.47 -6.24
N TRP A 130 -16.44 -8.63 -5.93
CA TRP A 130 -17.13 -9.91 -6.03
C TRP A 130 -18.27 -10.10 -5.01
N VAL A 131 -18.17 -9.41 -3.89
CA VAL A 131 -19.25 -9.35 -2.89
C VAL A 131 -20.37 -8.44 -3.38
N GLY A 132 -20.02 -7.33 -4.01
CA GLY A 132 -20.95 -6.32 -4.48
C GLY A 132 -21.48 -5.45 -3.34
N GLU A 133 -22.77 -5.13 -3.38
CA GLU A 133 -23.38 -4.21 -2.43
C GLU A 133 -23.47 -4.80 -1.01
N SER A 134 -23.09 -3.99 -0.02
CA SER A 134 -23.34 -4.24 1.38
C SER A 134 -24.22 -3.14 1.95
N PRO A 135 -25.40 -3.44 2.49
CA PRO A 135 -26.34 -2.43 3.01
C PRO A 135 -25.80 -1.72 4.28
N GLN A 136 -24.73 -2.22 4.89
CA GLN A 136 -24.25 -1.74 6.19
C GLN A 136 -23.20 -0.62 6.10
N VAL A 137 -22.62 -0.34 4.93
CA VAL A 137 -21.40 0.48 4.83
C VAL A 137 -21.64 1.88 4.27
N SER A 138 -22.56 2.08 3.37
CA SER A 138 -22.87 3.43 2.84
C SER A 138 -24.13 3.45 1.98
N GLU A 139 -24.72 4.64 1.80
CA GLU A 139 -25.83 4.86 0.87
C GLU A 139 -25.38 4.73 -0.61
N SER A 140 -24.09 4.78 -0.89
CA SER A 140 -23.55 4.67 -2.24
C SER A 140 -23.14 3.24 -2.57
N PRO A 141 -23.44 2.74 -3.78
CA PRO A 141 -23.04 1.43 -4.23
C PRO A 141 -21.53 1.21 -4.15
N MET A 142 -21.08 0.03 -3.75
CA MET A 142 -19.66 -0.32 -3.62
C MET A 142 -18.88 -0.05 -4.91
N ARG A 143 -19.45 -0.42 -6.06
CA ARG A 143 -18.86 -0.13 -7.37
C ARG A 143 -18.61 1.36 -7.58
N ALA A 144 -19.58 2.22 -7.21
CA ALA A 144 -19.43 3.68 -7.33
C ALA A 144 -18.36 4.23 -6.37
N ARG A 145 -18.31 3.70 -5.14
CA ARG A 145 -17.27 4.10 -4.17
C ARG A 145 -15.86 3.77 -4.66
N ILE A 146 -15.64 2.56 -5.15
CA ILE A 146 -14.34 2.15 -5.70
C ILE A 146 -13.99 2.97 -6.95
N ALA A 147 -14.96 3.17 -7.86
CA ALA A 147 -14.79 4.02 -9.05
C ALA A 147 -14.34 5.44 -8.67
N ASN A 148 -15.04 6.02 -7.69
CA ASN A 148 -14.71 7.36 -7.19
C ASN A 148 -13.35 7.39 -6.52
N ARG A 149 -13.02 6.39 -5.70
CA ARG A 149 -11.73 6.31 -5.03
C ARG A 149 -10.58 6.30 -6.02
N ILE A 150 -10.61 5.42 -7.02
CA ILE A 150 -9.56 5.33 -8.03
C ILE A 150 -9.55 6.57 -8.94
N GLY A 151 -10.73 7.01 -9.40
CA GLY A 151 -10.85 8.16 -10.30
C GLY A 151 -10.40 9.49 -9.68
N SER A 152 -10.64 9.67 -8.38
CA SER A 152 -10.32 10.90 -7.64
C SER A 152 -8.91 10.93 -7.04
N MET A 153 -8.11 9.85 -7.16
CA MET A 153 -6.71 9.88 -6.74
C MET A 153 -5.99 11.06 -7.40
N ARG A 154 -5.31 11.87 -6.60
CA ARG A 154 -4.59 13.03 -7.11
C ARG A 154 -3.38 12.60 -7.92
N MET A 155 -3.12 13.33 -8.99
CA MET A 155 -1.95 13.12 -9.84
C MET A 155 -1.22 14.44 -10.01
N SER A 156 0.08 14.44 -9.83
CA SER A 156 0.92 15.59 -10.10
C SER A 156 1.04 15.87 -11.60
N ALA A 157 1.57 17.04 -11.96
CA ALA A 157 1.72 17.45 -13.36
C ALA A 157 2.61 16.47 -14.17
N ASP A 158 3.57 15.84 -13.54
CA ASP A 158 4.48 14.86 -14.14
C ASP A 158 3.90 13.44 -14.22
N GLY A 159 2.79 13.15 -13.52
CA GLY A 159 2.12 11.86 -13.57
C GLY A 159 2.25 10.99 -12.32
N TYR A 160 2.91 11.45 -11.25
CA TYR A 160 2.93 10.72 -10.00
C TYR A 160 1.54 10.67 -9.34
N VAL A 161 1.13 9.51 -8.86
CA VAL A 161 -0.12 9.32 -8.12
C VAL A 161 0.17 9.43 -6.63
N SER A 162 -0.51 10.33 -5.92
CA SER A 162 -0.32 10.54 -4.48
C SER A 162 -0.72 9.33 -3.65
N CYS A 163 -0.19 9.23 -2.42
CA CYS A 163 -0.52 8.15 -1.50
C CYS A 163 -1.97 8.23 -1.02
N HIS A 164 -2.43 9.42 -0.69
CA HIS A 164 -3.77 9.67 -0.20
C HIS A 164 -4.52 10.67 -1.08
N GLN A 165 -5.85 10.59 -1.04
CA GLN A 165 -6.73 11.39 -1.89
C GLN A 165 -6.64 12.89 -1.64
N HIS A 166 -6.31 13.30 -0.41
CA HIS A 166 -6.29 14.70 0.02
C HIS A 166 -4.92 15.36 -0.05
N GLU A 167 -3.90 14.58 -0.28
CA GLU A 167 -2.53 15.05 -0.40
C GLU A 167 -2.22 15.34 -1.86
N GLY A 168 -1.50 16.41 -2.11
CA GLY A 168 -1.53 16.97 -3.45
C GLY A 168 -0.25 16.92 -4.23
N LEU A 169 0.90 16.74 -3.59
CA LEU A 169 2.16 16.95 -4.27
C LEU A 169 3.05 15.72 -4.22
N ALA A 170 3.83 15.53 -5.29
CA ALA A 170 4.56 14.33 -5.56
C ALA A 170 5.66 14.03 -4.55
N HIS A 171 6.40 15.04 -4.12
CA HIS A 171 7.73 14.82 -3.56
C HIS A 171 7.81 14.77 -2.03
N SER A 172 6.77 15.14 -1.29
CA SER A 172 6.84 15.17 0.16
C SER A 172 5.55 14.83 0.86
N GLU A 173 4.61 14.29 0.13
CA GLU A 173 3.32 13.90 0.65
C GLU A 173 3.09 12.41 0.49
N GLY A 174 3.93 11.60 1.00
CA GLY A 174 3.66 10.20 1.10
C GLY A 174 3.34 9.82 2.52
N TRP A 175 4.00 10.44 3.46
CA TRP A 175 3.95 10.00 4.82
C TRP A 175 4.07 11.18 5.80
N PRO A 176 3.30 11.21 6.88
CA PRO A 176 3.27 12.35 7.79
C PRO A 176 4.48 12.43 8.73
N PHE A 177 5.43 11.51 8.65
CA PHE A 177 6.55 11.50 9.57
C PHE A 177 7.71 12.34 9.08
N PRO A 178 8.00 13.48 9.71
CA PRO A 178 9.28 14.11 9.52
C PRO A 178 10.38 13.13 9.97
N LEU A 179 11.58 13.28 9.45
CA LEU A 179 12.72 12.45 9.79
C LEU A 179 13.12 12.63 11.26
N PRO A 180 12.64 11.83 12.20
CA PRO A 180 12.82 12.10 13.63
C PRO A 180 14.17 11.67 14.17
N THR A 181 15.00 11.10 13.34
CA THR A 181 16.21 10.40 13.76
C THR A 181 17.48 11.13 13.46
N GLN A 182 17.34 12.39 13.18
CA GLN A 182 18.33 13.11 12.46
C GLN A 182 19.48 13.60 13.31
N SER A 183 20.68 13.51 12.79
CA SER A 183 21.78 14.32 13.24
C SER A 183 21.48 15.81 13.03
N GLU A 184 22.07 16.68 13.82
CA GLU A 184 21.96 18.13 13.61
C GLU A 184 22.22 18.48 12.13
N GLY A 185 21.36 19.31 11.54
CA GLY A 185 21.57 19.87 10.21
C GLY A 185 20.81 19.22 9.07
N LEU A 186 19.96 18.24 9.32
CA LEU A 186 19.21 17.55 8.26
C LEU A 186 18.04 18.34 7.67
N GLY A 187 17.49 19.32 8.36
CA GLY A 187 16.39 20.09 7.86
C GLY A 187 16.41 21.53 8.29
N TYR A 188 15.81 22.40 7.50
CA TYR A 188 15.59 23.80 7.83
C TYR A 188 14.12 24.15 7.59
N TYR A 189 13.60 24.99 8.47
CA TYR A 189 12.24 25.39 8.47
C TYR A 189 12.11 26.91 8.74
N PHE A 190 11.73 27.66 7.73
CA PHE A 190 11.42 29.07 7.86
C PHE A 190 9.91 29.21 8.00
N THR A 191 9.42 29.56 9.19
CA THR A 191 8.00 29.81 9.41
C THR A 191 7.72 31.29 9.47
N MET A 192 6.81 31.76 8.65
CA MET A 192 6.30 33.11 8.66
C MET A 192 4.92 33.17 9.33
N ALA A 193 4.27 32.03 9.51
CA ALA A 193 3.05 31.89 10.29
C ALA A 193 3.28 30.89 11.42
N GLY A 194 3.02 31.29 12.62
CA GLY A 194 3.46 30.62 13.83
C GLY A 194 2.86 29.24 14.11
N VAL A 195 3.29 28.19 13.42
CA VAL A 195 3.07 26.83 13.89
C VAL A 195 4.43 26.18 14.09
N PRO A 196 4.80 25.78 15.33
CA PRO A 196 6.08 25.17 15.59
C PRO A 196 6.11 23.73 15.07
N TYR A 197 6.88 23.52 14.03
CA TYR A 197 7.62 22.27 13.94
C TYR A 197 8.90 22.51 14.74
N GLY A 198 9.01 21.85 15.86
CA GLY A 198 10.13 22.10 16.74
C GLY A 198 11.41 21.39 16.30
N PRO A 199 12.52 21.74 16.94
CA PRO A 199 13.80 21.05 16.75
C PRO A 199 13.73 19.56 17.11
N GLU A 200 12.67 19.11 17.77
CA GLU A 200 12.36 17.71 18.05
C GLU A 200 12.23 16.83 16.80
N PHE A 201 12.00 17.42 15.64
CA PHE A 201 11.94 16.70 14.35
C PHE A 201 13.22 16.79 13.53
N GLY A 202 14.31 17.29 14.13
CA GLY A 202 15.56 17.49 13.40
C GLY A 202 15.55 18.70 12.46
N LEU A 203 14.47 19.47 12.44
CA LEU A 203 14.38 20.74 11.71
C LEU A 203 14.94 21.86 12.58
N LYS A 204 15.62 22.82 11.96
CA LYS A 204 16.10 24.03 12.61
C LYS A 204 15.12 25.18 12.27
N PRO A 205 14.18 25.53 13.15
CA PRO A 205 13.29 26.64 12.87
C PRO A 205 14.06 27.96 12.89
N VAL A 206 13.81 28.78 11.88
CA VAL A 206 14.20 30.19 11.90
C VAL A 206 12.93 30.99 12.08
N ALA A 207 12.83 31.65 13.22
CA ALA A 207 11.66 32.41 13.59
C ALA A 207 11.52 33.68 12.74
N SER A 208 10.29 33.94 12.31
CA SER A 208 9.85 35.20 11.69
C SER A 208 10.56 35.55 10.37
N VAL A 209 10.41 36.80 9.96
CA VAL A 209 11.02 37.42 8.77
C VAL A 209 12.32 38.14 9.06
N ASP A 210 12.83 38.01 10.27
CA ASP A 210 14.06 38.67 10.68
C ASP A 210 15.25 38.12 9.87
N GLY A 211 16.06 39.01 9.37
CA GLY A 211 17.20 38.68 8.50
C GLY A 211 16.86 38.40 7.04
N TRP A 212 15.56 38.37 6.66
CA TRP A 212 15.18 38.32 5.25
C TRP A 212 15.43 39.63 4.53
N GLN A 213 15.92 39.53 3.32
CA GLN A 213 16.14 40.68 2.45
C GLN A 213 15.07 40.77 1.37
N LEU A 214 14.47 41.93 1.20
CA LEU A 214 13.47 42.20 0.17
C LEU A 214 14.11 42.98 -0.99
N THR A 215 13.85 42.51 -2.20
CA THR A 215 14.20 43.20 -3.44
C THR A 215 12.92 43.45 -4.22
N GLY A 216 12.65 44.71 -4.58
CA GLY A 216 11.46 45.05 -5.39
C GLY A 216 10.13 44.61 -4.79
N ALA A 217 10.09 44.46 -3.48
CA ALA A 217 8.91 44.03 -2.72
C ALA A 217 8.81 44.82 -1.41
N GLY A 218 7.59 45.10 -0.98
CA GLY A 218 7.27 45.56 0.38
C GLY A 218 6.71 44.42 1.19
N GLY A 219 7.20 44.22 2.41
CA GLY A 219 6.65 43.21 3.35
C GLY A 219 5.93 43.94 4.48
N ASN A 220 4.70 43.51 4.75
CA ASN A 220 3.96 43.97 5.92
C ASN A 220 4.31 43.10 7.15
N ALA A 221 3.74 43.46 8.31
CA ALA A 221 3.86 42.61 9.49
C ALA A 221 3.33 41.19 9.21
N VAL A 222 3.99 40.19 9.72
CA VAL A 222 3.56 38.80 9.59
C VAL A 222 2.26 38.63 10.34
N ASP A 223 1.25 38.08 9.68
CA ASP A 223 0.05 37.59 10.33
C ASP A 223 0.31 36.15 10.83
N PRO A 224 0.18 35.84 12.12
CA PRO A 224 0.44 34.51 12.66
C PRO A 224 -0.45 33.40 12.07
N ALA A 225 -1.63 33.73 11.56
CA ALA A 225 -2.56 32.77 11.00
C ALA A 225 -2.34 32.53 9.50
N THR A 226 -2.01 33.58 8.74
CA THR A 226 -1.97 33.53 7.28
C THR A 226 -0.55 33.59 6.69
N GLY A 227 0.40 34.16 7.41
CA GLY A 227 1.79 34.25 6.98
C GLY A 227 2.23 35.67 6.61
N TRP A 228 3.23 35.77 5.78
CA TRP A 228 3.89 37.01 5.39
C TRP A 228 3.35 37.54 4.05
N LEU A 229 2.56 38.59 4.12
CA LEU A 229 2.05 39.28 2.94
C LEU A 229 3.14 40.16 2.31
N LEU A 230 3.43 39.92 1.05
CA LEU A 230 4.32 40.72 0.21
C LEU A 230 3.55 41.45 -0.87
N GLU A 231 3.85 42.73 -1.01
CA GLU A 231 3.42 43.56 -2.15
C GLU A 231 4.60 43.72 -3.12
N LEU A 232 4.42 43.26 -4.34
CA LEU A 232 5.47 43.18 -5.35
C LEU A 232 5.42 44.44 -6.21
N THR A 233 6.51 45.22 -6.18
CA THR A 233 6.56 46.60 -6.74
C THR A 233 7.53 46.72 -7.92
N ALA A 234 8.37 45.72 -8.17
CA ALA A 234 9.34 45.71 -9.26
C ALA A 234 9.38 44.39 -10.03
N PRO A 235 9.75 44.38 -11.32
CA PRO A 235 9.82 43.17 -12.12
C PRO A 235 10.78 42.09 -11.56
N ASN A 236 11.79 42.48 -10.82
CA ASN A 236 12.76 41.58 -10.19
C ASN A 236 12.47 41.31 -8.72
N ALA A 237 11.20 41.40 -8.32
CA ALA A 237 10.82 41.20 -6.93
C ALA A 237 11.23 39.80 -6.44
N ALA A 238 11.88 39.76 -5.29
CA ALA A 238 12.37 38.57 -4.68
C ALA A 238 12.56 38.73 -3.15
N ILE A 239 12.55 37.61 -2.44
CA ILE A 239 13.00 37.53 -1.05
C ILE A 239 14.24 36.64 -0.96
N THR A 240 15.19 37.03 -0.12
CA THR A 240 16.42 36.26 0.13
C THR A 240 16.49 35.92 1.61
N SER A 241 16.74 34.62 1.90
CA SER A 241 16.80 34.13 3.28
C SER A 241 18.02 34.63 4.04
N PRO A 242 17.98 34.66 5.38
CA PRO A 242 19.20 34.66 6.17
C PRO A 242 20.07 33.43 5.84
N ALA A 243 21.33 33.45 6.29
CA ALA A 243 22.22 32.30 6.10
C ALA A 243 21.77 31.11 6.94
N PHE A 244 21.91 29.91 6.39
CA PHE A 244 21.63 28.63 7.04
C PHE A 244 22.57 27.55 6.51
N ASP A 245 22.40 26.31 6.91
CA ASP A 245 23.25 25.21 6.51
C ASP A 245 22.39 23.95 6.31
N LEU A 246 22.12 23.57 5.05
CA LEU A 246 21.28 22.46 4.67
C LEU A 246 22.05 21.49 3.79
N ASP A 247 22.05 20.20 4.18
CA ASP A 247 22.55 19.13 3.34
C ASP A 247 21.51 18.75 2.28
N ALA A 248 21.80 19.10 1.02
CA ALA A 248 20.89 18.82 -0.09
C ALA A 248 20.76 17.34 -0.44
N PHE A 249 21.67 16.49 0.03
CA PHE A 249 21.56 15.04 -0.15
C PHE A 249 20.42 14.45 0.70
N VAL A 250 20.29 14.92 1.96
CA VAL A 250 19.26 14.41 2.89
C VAL A 250 17.95 15.16 2.81
N SER A 251 17.96 16.35 2.25
CA SER A 251 16.76 17.18 2.04
C SER A 251 16.80 17.74 0.63
N PRO A 252 16.52 16.91 -0.37
CA PRO A 252 16.72 17.24 -1.76
C PRO A 252 15.68 18.20 -2.34
N PHE A 253 14.64 18.52 -1.60
CA PHE A 253 13.57 19.43 -2.00
C PHE A 253 13.50 20.66 -1.09
N ILE A 254 13.09 21.78 -1.67
CA ILE A 254 12.64 22.96 -0.92
C ILE A 254 11.14 23.11 -1.16
N ARG A 255 10.36 23.05 -0.10
CA ARG A 255 8.91 23.26 -0.13
C ARG A 255 8.58 24.71 0.17
N VAL A 256 7.75 25.29 -0.68
CA VAL A 256 7.14 26.60 -0.47
C VAL A 256 5.66 26.43 -0.21
N LYS A 257 5.19 26.86 0.95
CA LYS A 257 3.78 26.92 1.28
C LYS A 257 3.31 28.37 1.23
N TRP A 258 2.44 28.68 0.27
CA TRP A 258 2.07 30.05 -0.05
C TRP A 258 0.69 30.21 -0.71
N ASP A 259 0.16 31.44 -0.66
CA ASP A 259 -0.86 31.90 -1.56
C ASP A 259 -0.23 32.84 -2.60
N ALA A 260 -0.16 32.38 -3.83
CA ALA A 260 0.38 33.14 -4.98
C ALA A 260 -0.73 33.48 -6.02
N THR A 261 -1.99 33.42 -5.63
CA THR A 261 -3.13 33.75 -6.53
C THR A 261 -3.09 35.19 -6.99
N GLY A 262 -2.50 36.08 -6.20
CA GLY A 262 -2.29 37.51 -6.54
C GLY A 262 -1.15 37.78 -7.52
N LEU A 263 -0.42 36.74 -8.01
CA LEU A 263 0.54 36.96 -9.09
C LEU A 263 -0.17 37.13 -10.44
N PRO A 264 0.31 38.04 -11.30
CA PRO A 264 -0.20 38.20 -12.67
C PRO A 264 -0.12 36.88 -13.47
N GLU A 265 -0.96 36.78 -14.48
CA GLU A 265 -0.90 35.68 -15.46
C GLU A 265 0.46 35.70 -16.16
N GLY A 266 1.04 34.54 -16.37
CA GLY A 266 2.36 34.39 -17.00
C GLY A 266 3.56 34.71 -16.08
N SER A 267 3.36 35.02 -14.81
CA SER A 267 4.46 35.09 -13.84
C SER A 267 5.19 33.73 -13.78
N LYS A 268 6.54 33.79 -13.74
CA LYS A 268 7.40 32.63 -13.68
C LYS A 268 8.21 32.64 -12.37
N PRO A 269 7.65 32.21 -11.26
CA PRO A 269 8.38 32.13 -10.01
C PRO A 269 9.60 31.23 -10.15
N TYR A 270 10.62 31.49 -9.34
CA TYR A 270 11.83 30.70 -9.34
C TYR A 270 12.47 30.63 -7.95
N LEU A 271 13.24 29.59 -7.72
CA LEU A 271 14.13 29.44 -6.59
C LEU A 271 15.58 29.45 -7.05
N GLU A 272 16.40 30.26 -6.40
CA GLU A 272 17.86 30.23 -6.51
C GLU A 272 18.48 29.92 -5.16
N TRP A 273 19.66 29.31 -5.18
CA TRP A 273 20.40 29.01 -3.94
C TRP A 273 21.89 29.20 -4.10
N THR A 274 22.56 29.37 -2.97
CA THR A 274 24.00 29.38 -2.86
C THR A 274 24.46 28.13 -2.11
N THR A 275 25.71 27.72 -2.32
CA THR A 275 26.35 26.67 -1.57
C THR A 275 27.55 27.18 -0.81
N ALA A 276 28.15 26.36 0.05
CA ALA A 276 29.37 26.72 0.77
C ALA A 276 30.53 26.95 -0.21
N GLU A 277 30.60 26.18 -1.30
CA GLU A 277 31.62 26.26 -2.32
C GLU A 277 31.38 27.43 -3.28
N GLU A 278 30.11 27.76 -3.52
CA GLU A 278 29.67 28.80 -4.47
C GLU A 278 28.71 29.77 -3.79
N PRO A 279 29.25 30.76 -3.06
CA PRO A 279 28.44 31.64 -2.19
C PRO A 279 27.60 32.70 -2.90
N GLU A 280 27.75 32.83 -4.22
CA GLU A 280 27.03 33.78 -5.04
C GLU A 280 25.85 33.12 -5.76
N PHE A 281 24.70 33.84 -5.88
CA PHE A 281 23.60 33.37 -6.70
C PHE A 281 23.99 33.34 -8.18
N ALA A 282 23.68 32.26 -8.86
CA ALA A 282 23.99 32.04 -10.26
C ALA A 282 22.86 31.31 -11.00
N PRO A 283 22.67 31.59 -12.31
CA PRO A 283 21.65 30.88 -13.11
C PRO A 283 21.81 29.35 -13.13
N SER A 284 23.01 28.83 -12.92
CA SER A 284 23.27 27.40 -12.80
C SER A 284 22.64 26.75 -11.56
N ARG A 285 22.27 27.53 -10.57
CA ARG A 285 21.58 27.10 -9.34
C ARG A 285 20.25 27.83 -9.21
N ARG A 286 19.50 27.81 -10.32
CA ARG A 286 18.15 28.36 -10.39
C ARG A 286 17.21 27.33 -10.97
N MET A 287 16.02 27.25 -10.41
CA MET A 287 14.93 26.44 -10.89
C MET A 287 13.65 27.27 -10.98
N ASP A 288 13.08 27.34 -12.18
CA ASP A 288 11.78 27.96 -12.41
C ASP A 288 10.69 26.93 -12.13
N PHE A 289 9.57 27.35 -11.55
CA PHE A 289 8.44 26.49 -11.26
C PHE A 289 7.10 27.16 -11.59
N PRO A 290 6.02 26.38 -11.80
CA PRO A 290 4.74 26.95 -12.22
C PRO A 290 4.08 27.74 -11.10
N LYS A 291 3.41 28.83 -11.46
CA LYS A 291 2.47 29.50 -10.58
C LYS A 291 1.30 28.56 -10.26
N PRO A 292 0.82 28.49 -9.01
CA PRO A 292 -0.39 27.73 -8.68
C PRO A 292 -1.59 28.19 -9.51
N SER A 293 -2.46 27.26 -9.92
CA SER A 293 -3.64 27.60 -10.71
C SER A 293 -4.64 28.41 -9.89
N SER A 294 -5.29 29.40 -10.53
CA SER A 294 -6.27 30.30 -9.90
C SER A 294 -7.60 29.62 -9.49
N SER A 295 -7.77 28.31 -9.78
CA SER A 295 -9.02 27.60 -9.51
C SER A 295 -9.24 27.26 -8.02
N SER A 296 -8.25 27.48 -7.19
CA SER A 296 -8.26 27.14 -5.76
C SER A 296 -8.31 28.39 -4.90
N LYS A 297 -9.37 29.15 -5.01
CA LYS A 297 -9.59 30.38 -4.19
C LYS A 297 -9.47 30.04 -2.69
N GLY A 298 -8.52 30.69 -2.03
CA GLY A 298 -8.35 30.63 -0.58
C GLY A 298 -7.61 29.43 -0.03
N LEU A 299 -7.03 28.61 -0.89
CA LEU A 299 -6.18 27.50 -0.46
C LEU A 299 -4.70 27.89 -0.52
N ILE A 300 -3.99 27.56 0.55
CA ILE A 300 -2.53 27.64 0.58
C ILE A 300 -1.99 26.46 -0.22
N HIS A 301 -1.14 26.76 -1.19
CA HIS A 301 -0.55 25.75 -2.05
C HIS A 301 0.86 25.39 -1.57
N ASP A 302 1.16 24.10 -1.57
CA ASP A 302 2.50 23.61 -1.41
C ASP A 302 3.12 23.36 -2.79
N ILE A 303 4.38 23.75 -2.95
CA ILE A 303 5.20 23.45 -4.13
C ILE A 303 6.53 22.89 -3.65
N ASP A 304 6.89 21.74 -4.17
CA ASP A 304 8.19 21.12 -3.95
C ASP A 304 9.12 21.42 -5.12
N ILE A 305 10.28 21.97 -4.81
CA ILE A 305 11.28 22.37 -5.77
C ILE A 305 12.46 21.40 -5.65
N PRO A 306 12.71 20.58 -6.68
CA PRO A 306 13.71 19.49 -6.62
C PRO A 306 15.13 20.04 -6.83
N VAL A 307 15.67 20.73 -5.84
CA VAL A 307 17.02 21.34 -5.92
C VAL A 307 18.12 20.33 -6.20
N HIS A 308 17.90 19.05 -5.84
CA HIS A 308 18.81 17.94 -6.09
C HIS A 308 19.03 17.67 -7.59
N GLU A 309 18.10 18.02 -8.45
CA GLU A 309 18.23 17.82 -9.90
C GLU A 309 19.38 18.67 -10.47
N ILE A 310 19.67 19.81 -9.86
CA ILE A 310 20.76 20.71 -10.28
C ILE A 310 22.03 20.42 -9.48
N THR A 311 21.93 20.32 -8.17
CA THR A 311 23.11 20.09 -7.30
C THR A 311 23.58 18.63 -7.30
N GLY A 312 22.82 17.72 -7.94
CA GLY A 312 23.12 16.29 -7.96
C GLY A 312 23.06 15.66 -6.58
N ALA A 313 22.17 16.15 -5.70
CA ALA A 313 22.05 15.75 -4.30
C ALA A 313 23.39 15.86 -3.50
N LYS A 314 24.25 16.78 -3.91
CA LYS A 314 25.53 17.06 -3.25
C LYS A 314 25.63 18.53 -2.90
N GLY A 315 26.36 18.81 -1.84
CA GLY A 315 26.63 20.18 -1.42
C GLY A 315 25.72 20.65 -0.29
N ARG A 316 26.15 21.75 0.29
CA ARG A 316 25.46 22.39 1.41
C ARG A 316 24.88 23.73 0.95
N ILE A 317 23.56 23.82 0.97
CA ILE A 317 22.84 25.04 0.64
C ILE A 317 22.96 26.02 1.81
N THR A 318 23.35 27.25 1.51
CA THR A 318 23.63 28.25 2.54
C THR A 318 22.68 29.46 2.52
N ARG A 319 22.05 29.76 1.40
CA ARG A 319 20.98 30.77 1.24
C ARG A 319 20.00 30.38 0.15
N LEU A 320 18.78 30.88 0.28
CA LEU A 320 17.73 30.78 -0.74
C LEU A 320 17.30 32.16 -1.20
N ARG A 321 16.97 32.28 -2.49
CA ARG A 321 16.25 33.41 -3.05
C ARG A 321 15.01 32.92 -3.77
N LEU A 322 13.84 33.33 -3.30
CA LEU A 322 12.56 33.09 -3.96
C LEU A 322 12.19 34.35 -4.77
N GLY A 323 12.23 34.21 -6.08
CA GLY A 323 11.85 35.26 -7.01
C GLY A 323 10.45 35.04 -7.60
N PHE A 324 9.78 36.09 -7.96
CA PHE A 324 8.37 36.05 -8.39
C PHE A 324 8.16 36.20 -9.91
N GLY A 325 9.24 36.34 -10.65
CA GLY A 325 9.22 36.23 -12.12
C GLY A 325 8.31 37.25 -12.84
N ASN A 326 8.66 38.50 -12.81
CA ASN A 326 7.90 39.61 -13.44
C ASN A 326 6.49 39.77 -12.86
N PRO A 327 6.34 40.00 -11.58
CA PRO A 327 5.08 39.90 -10.84
C PRO A 327 4.31 41.22 -10.70
N VAL A 328 4.60 42.30 -11.44
CA VAL A 328 4.12 43.68 -11.15
C VAL A 328 2.82 44.03 -11.88
N PRO A 329 1.84 44.61 -11.18
CA PRO A 329 1.70 44.60 -9.73
C PRO A 329 1.20 43.25 -9.25
N GLY A 330 1.67 42.80 -8.09
CA GLY A 330 1.29 41.48 -7.56
C GLY A 330 1.32 41.41 -6.04
N LYS A 331 0.66 40.37 -5.51
CA LYS A 331 0.66 40.06 -4.08
C LYS A 331 0.89 38.59 -3.87
N VAL A 332 1.63 38.24 -2.83
CA VAL A 332 1.89 36.86 -2.41
C VAL A 332 1.87 36.80 -0.89
N THR A 333 1.28 35.76 -0.34
CA THR A 333 1.36 35.47 1.09
C THR A 333 2.18 34.19 1.30
N ILE A 334 3.36 34.30 1.90
CA ILE A 334 4.22 33.15 2.18
C ILE A 334 3.96 32.68 3.61
N GLN A 335 3.51 31.45 3.75
CA GLN A 335 3.30 30.84 5.05
C GLN A 335 4.57 30.19 5.58
N ARG A 336 5.25 29.44 4.75
CA ARG A 336 6.42 28.64 5.14
C ARG A 336 7.36 28.39 3.96
N LEU A 337 8.65 28.32 4.28
CA LEU A 337 9.66 27.68 3.44
C LEU A 337 10.39 26.66 4.28
N PHE A 338 10.55 25.43 3.79
CA PHE A 338 11.28 24.41 4.51
C PHE A 338 11.93 23.40 3.56
N SER A 339 12.94 22.74 4.09
CA SER A 339 13.55 21.62 3.39
C SER A 339 12.64 20.40 3.51
N ALA A 340 12.53 19.65 2.44
CA ALA A 340 11.72 18.46 2.38
C ALA A 340 12.53 17.27 1.86
N VAL A 341 12.14 16.08 2.30
CA VAL A 341 12.66 14.82 1.80
C VAL A 341 11.77 14.30 0.70
N ASP A 342 12.30 13.42 -0.12
CA ASP A 342 11.47 12.68 -1.06
C ASP A 342 10.75 11.54 -0.34
N SER A 343 9.47 11.69 -0.15
CA SER A 343 8.61 10.72 0.52
C SER A 343 7.66 10.02 -0.46
N ARG A 344 7.93 10.10 -1.76
CA ARG A 344 7.14 9.36 -2.75
C ARG A 344 7.18 7.87 -2.46
N HIS A 345 6.01 7.24 -2.47
CA HIS A 345 5.90 5.80 -2.46
C HIS A 345 6.14 5.26 -3.86
N THR A 346 7.17 4.46 -4.02
CA THR A 346 7.57 3.90 -5.31
C THR A 346 6.51 3.01 -5.93
N ILE A 347 5.65 2.41 -5.11
CA ILE A 347 4.57 1.51 -5.56
C ILE A 347 3.28 2.22 -5.95
N ASN A 348 3.12 3.52 -5.67
CA ASN A 348 1.82 4.19 -5.85
C ASN A 348 1.31 4.13 -7.28
N ASN A 349 2.15 4.46 -8.27
CA ASN A 349 1.73 4.43 -9.67
C ASN A 349 1.40 3.01 -10.11
N SER A 350 2.20 2.01 -9.72
CA SER A 350 1.94 0.60 -10.02
C SER A 350 0.61 0.14 -9.43
N ASN A 351 0.37 0.45 -8.15
CA ASN A 351 -0.85 0.03 -7.46
C ASN A 351 -2.10 0.73 -7.98
N TYR A 352 -1.99 2.02 -8.33
CA TYR A 352 -3.06 2.73 -9.02
C TYR A 352 -3.43 2.05 -10.35
N LEU A 353 -2.44 1.68 -11.17
CA LEU A 353 -2.66 1.03 -12.45
C LEU A 353 -3.27 -0.37 -12.30
N ILE A 354 -2.82 -1.14 -11.31
CA ILE A 354 -3.40 -2.44 -10.96
C ILE A 354 -4.87 -2.26 -10.59
N ALA A 355 -5.17 -1.34 -9.66
CA ALA A 355 -6.52 -1.08 -9.21
C ALA A 355 -7.46 -0.62 -10.34
N ALA A 356 -6.98 0.28 -11.20
CA ALA A 356 -7.76 0.79 -12.32
C ALA A 356 -8.06 -0.31 -13.36
N ALA A 357 -7.09 -1.15 -13.66
CA ALA A 357 -7.27 -2.27 -14.57
C ALA A 357 -8.22 -3.32 -13.97
N ASP A 358 -8.02 -3.71 -12.72
CA ASP A 358 -8.87 -4.68 -12.03
C ASP A 358 -10.32 -4.16 -11.90
N PHE A 359 -10.51 -2.86 -11.59
CA PHE A 359 -11.84 -2.27 -11.57
C PHE A 359 -12.54 -2.40 -12.93
N PHE A 360 -11.86 -2.06 -14.03
CA PHE A 360 -12.42 -2.19 -15.35
C PHE A 360 -12.71 -3.66 -15.70
N GLU A 361 -11.77 -4.57 -15.48
CA GLU A 361 -11.95 -6.00 -15.78
C GLU A 361 -13.15 -6.60 -14.99
N TRP A 362 -13.35 -6.19 -13.73
CA TRP A 362 -14.48 -6.61 -12.91
C TRP A 362 -15.82 -5.98 -13.30
N THR A 363 -15.82 -4.74 -13.78
CA THR A 363 -17.07 -3.99 -14.02
C THR A 363 -17.48 -3.93 -15.48
N GLY A 364 -16.53 -4.04 -16.40
CA GLY A 364 -16.75 -3.81 -17.81
C GLY A 364 -17.14 -2.38 -18.17
N ASP A 365 -16.91 -1.41 -17.28
CA ASP A 365 -17.37 -0.03 -17.44
C ASP A 365 -16.49 0.76 -18.43
N LYS A 366 -16.86 0.66 -19.71
CA LYS A 366 -16.15 1.33 -20.81
C LYS A 366 -16.19 2.86 -20.71
N ALA A 367 -17.24 3.42 -20.13
CA ALA A 367 -17.33 4.88 -19.94
C ALA A 367 -16.34 5.33 -18.88
N TRP A 368 -16.26 4.61 -17.76
CA TRP A 368 -15.28 4.87 -16.74
C TRP A 368 -13.85 4.72 -17.27
N LEU A 369 -13.57 3.64 -18.03
CA LEU A 369 -12.26 3.43 -18.63
C LEU A 369 -11.90 4.58 -19.58
N SER A 370 -12.79 5.01 -20.48
CA SER A 370 -12.55 6.13 -21.41
C SER A 370 -12.19 7.41 -20.65
N ASN A 371 -12.87 7.69 -19.54
CA ASN A 371 -12.63 8.90 -18.74
C ASN A 371 -11.32 8.87 -17.96
N ASN A 372 -10.80 7.69 -17.66
CA ASN A 372 -9.59 7.52 -16.84
C ASN A 372 -8.36 7.07 -17.63
N LEU A 373 -8.51 6.66 -18.89
CA LEU A 373 -7.45 6.06 -19.69
C LEU A 373 -6.23 6.96 -19.85
N GLU A 374 -6.43 8.25 -20.09
CA GLU A 374 -5.31 9.20 -20.20
C GLU A 374 -4.55 9.33 -18.89
N LYS A 375 -5.25 9.35 -17.76
CA LYS A 375 -4.65 9.37 -16.43
C LYS A 375 -3.83 8.09 -16.19
N MET A 376 -4.36 6.94 -16.58
CA MET A 376 -3.63 5.66 -16.49
C MET A 376 -2.35 5.67 -17.35
N ARG A 377 -2.42 6.19 -18.59
CA ARG A 377 -1.25 6.31 -19.49
C ARG A 377 -0.19 7.21 -18.90
N ARG A 378 -0.58 8.36 -18.37
CA ARG A 378 0.36 9.28 -17.70
C ARG A 378 1.00 8.66 -16.46
N ALA A 379 0.23 7.91 -15.67
CA ALA A 379 0.78 7.18 -14.54
C ALA A 379 1.79 6.11 -14.97
N ALA A 380 1.55 5.43 -16.08
CA ALA A 380 2.46 4.43 -16.63
C ALA A 380 3.73 5.09 -17.19
N ASP A 381 3.61 6.18 -17.94
CA ASP A 381 4.74 6.92 -18.48
C ASP A 381 5.63 7.49 -17.36
N TYR A 382 5.04 8.06 -16.30
CA TYR A 382 5.78 8.48 -15.12
C TYR A 382 6.56 7.32 -14.49
N MET A 383 5.88 6.21 -14.21
CA MET A 383 6.48 5.03 -13.60
C MET A 383 7.67 4.50 -14.42
N ILE A 384 7.53 4.47 -15.74
CA ILE A 384 8.56 3.95 -16.66
C ILE A 384 9.75 4.92 -16.78
N SER A 385 9.48 6.22 -16.89
CA SER A 385 10.50 7.24 -17.14
C SER A 385 11.22 7.69 -15.87
N GLU A 386 10.48 7.99 -14.80
CA GLU A 386 11.04 8.48 -13.55
C GLU A 386 11.96 7.45 -12.89
N PHE A 387 11.50 6.20 -12.82
CA PHE A 387 12.31 5.12 -12.27
C PHE A 387 13.28 4.49 -13.29
N LYS A 388 13.39 5.06 -14.49
CA LYS A 388 14.30 4.58 -15.56
C LYS A 388 14.15 3.09 -15.81
N VAL A 389 12.92 2.61 -15.86
CA VAL A 389 12.62 1.17 -15.96
C VAL A 389 13.12 0.56 -17.27
N ARG A 390 13.17 1.35 -18.36
CA ARG A 390 13.69 0.87 -19.65
C ARG A 390 15.17 0.49 -19.60
N GLU A 391 15.94 1.19 -18.78
CA GLU A 391 17.37 0.99 -18.60
C GLU A 391 17.68 -0.01 -17.48
N ALA A 392 16.98 0.13 -16.34
CA ALA A 392 17.25 -0.67 -15.15
C ALA A 392 16.56 -2.04 -15.17
N HIS A 393 15.40 -2.14 -15.82
CA HIS A 393 14.47 -3.27 -15.76
C HIS A 393 14.03 -3.63 -14.34
N LEU A 394 14.06 -2.66 -13.44
CA LEU A 394 13.65 -2.75 -12.03
C LEU A 394 13.01 -1.43 -11.63
N LEU A 395 12.30 -1.46 -10.51
CA LEU A 395 11.93 -0.25 -9.83
C LEU A 395 13.08 0.14 -8.91
N ARG A 396 13.65 1.31 -9.16
CA ARG A 396 14.76 1.85 -8.39
C ARG A 396 14.36 3.14 -7.72
N THR A 397 14.65 3.26 -6.43
CA THR A 397 14.49 4.50 -5.67
C THR A 397 15.78 5.32 -5.75
N PRO A 398 15.82 6.44 -6.52
CA PRO A 398 17.04 7.23 -6.70
C PRO A 398 17.30 8.22 -5.54
N TRP A 399 16.43 8.29 -4.56
CA TRP A 399 16.47 9.15 -3.38
C TRP A 399 16.59 8.32 -2.11
N ILE A 400 16.74 8.98 -0.96
CA ILE A 400 16.87 8.29 0.34
C ILE A 400 15.59 7.58 0.78
N GLY A 401 14.51 7.73 0.02
CA GLY A 401 13.30 6.93 0.09
C GLY A 401 12.20 7.54 0.92
N HIS A 402 11.18 6.75 1.06
CA HIS A 402 9.95 7.03 1.76
C HIS A 402 10.22 7.68 3.11
N ASP A 403 9.65 8.88 3.34
CA ASP A 403 9.84 9.70 4.54
C ASP A 403 11.30 9.83 5.03
N GLY A 404 12.25 9.67 4.12
CA GLY A 404 13.67 9.80 4.37
C GLY A 404 14.31 8.66 5.16
N ARG A 405 13.69 7.50 5.22
CA ARG A 405 14.25 6.34 5.96
C ARG A 405 15.15 5.47 5.11
N SER A 406 14.94 5.43 3.80
CA SER A 406 15.84 4.70 2.92
C SER A 406 17.28 5.18 3.07
N GLY A 407 18.19 4.24 3.11
CA GLY A 407 19.59 4.55 3.28
C GLY A 407 20.03 4.86 4.71
N LEU A 408 19.22 4.63 5.71
CA LEU A 408 19.61 4.83 7.10
C LEU A 408 20.28 3.57 7.67
N GLU A 409 21.49 3.71 8.18
CA GLU A 409 22.23 2.67 8.91
C GLU A 409 22.67 3.15 10.29
N ILE A 410 23.04 2.23 11.16
CA ILE A 410 23.76 2.52 12.39
C ILE A 410 25.23 2.17 12.22
N ALA A 411 26.10 3.15 12.40
CA ALA A 411 27.53 2.92 12.49
C ALA A 411 27.88 2.15 13.78
N PRO A 412 29.06 1.48 13.82
CA PRO A 412 29.48 0.73 15.02
C PRO A 412 29.56 1.56 16.31
N ASP A 413 29.71 2.87 16.20
CA ASP A 413 29.72 3.81 17.33
C ASP A 413 28.30 4.29 17.74
N GLY A 414 27.25 3.73 17.16
CA GLY A 414 25.85 4.06 17.45
C GLY A 414 25.35 5.30 16.72
N ARG A 415 26.14 5.96 15.88
CA ARG A 415 25.66 7.08 15.06
C ARG A 415 24.85 6.58 13.88
N LYS A 416 23.82 7.34 13.53
CA LYS A 416 23.01 7.10 12.34
C LYS A 416 23.72 7.67 11.12
N VAL A 417 23.91 6.83 10.13
CA VAL A 417 24.60 7.18 8.86
C VAL A 417 23.62 6.97 7.72
N ILE A 418 23.55 7.92 6.80
CA ILE A 418 22.67 7.88 5.65
C ILE A 418 23.48 7.46 4.42
N HIS A 419 23.01 6.42 3.75
CA HIS A 419 23.56 5.92 2.50
C HIS A 419 22.51 5.95 1.41
N ASN A 420 22.87 6.46 0.24
CA ASN A 420 21.96 6.50 -0.88
C ASN A 420 21.65 5.07 -1.37
N GLY A 421 20.36 4.77 -1.55
CA GLY A 421 19.90 3.49 -2.09
C GLY A 421 20.02 2.29 -1.15
N VAL A 422 20.23 2.52 0.14
CA VAL A 422 20.28 1.48 1.17
C VAL A 422 19.19 1.72 2.22
N GLY A 423 18.59 0.66 2.70
CA GLY A 423 17.64 0.72 3.80
C GLY A 423 16.18 0.62 3.35
N ILE A 424 15.32 1.46 3.89
CA ILE A 424 13.87 1.31 3.79
C ILE A 424 13.37 1.89 2.46
N GLY A 425 12.56 1.12 1.73
CA GLY A 425 11.93 1.56 0.48
C GLY A 425 10.62 2.32 0.70
N GLY A 426 10.13 2.95 -0.36
CA GLY A 426 8.84 3.61 -0.39
C GLY A 426 7.72 2.65 -0.78
N ASN A 427 7.35 1.70 0.08
CA ASN A 427 6.35 0.68 -0.17
C ASN A 427 5.46 0.43 1.06
N TYR A 428 4.66 -0.63 1.05
CA TYR A 428 3.76 -0.98 2.15
C TYR A 428 4.47 -1.21 3.50
N TRP A 429 5.72 -1.69 3.48
CA TRP A 429 6.46 -2.07 4.68
C TRP A 429 7.41 -0.96 5.13
N ASP A 430 7.08 -0.27 6.23
CA ASP A 430 7.78 0.93 6.69
C ASP A 430 9.24 0.69 7.13
N LEU A 431 9.53 -0.50 7.67
CA LEU A 431 10.80 -0.78 8.36
C LEU A 431 11.64 -1.83 7.66
N ILE A 432 11.24 -2.26 6.48
CA ILE A 432 11.91 -3.34 5.77
C ILE A 432 12.89 -2.78 4.73
N PRO A 433 14.06 -3.41 4.56
CA PRO A 433 15.15 -2.86 3.73
C PRO A 433 14.93 -3.10 2.24
N PHE A 434 14.02 -2.39 1.62
CA PHE A 434 13.75 -2.43 0.19
C PHE A 434 14.29 -1.21 -0.59
N GLY A 435 15.05 -0.33 0.04
CA GLY A 435 15.63 0.86 -0.60
C GLY A 435 16.62 0.52 -1.71
N GLY A 436 16.83 1.46 -2.60
CA GLY A 436 17.65 1.27 -3.80
C GLY A 436 16.91 0.51 -4.89
N ASP A 437 17.38 -0.67 -5.25
CA ASP A 437 16.67 -1.59 -6.13
C ASP A 437 15.57 -2.28 -5.32
N ASP A 438 14.32 -1.79 -5.48
CA ASP A 438 13.18 -2.22 -4.68
C ASP A 438 12.60 -3.55 -5.19
N ALA A 439 12.86 -4.63 -4.45
CA ALA A 439 12.39 -5.96 -4.80
C ALA A 439 10.85 -6.06 -4.77
N LEU A 440 10.19 -5.50 -3.75
CA LEU A 440 8.74 -5.56 -3.62
C LEU A 440 8.06 -4.65 -4.64
N GLY A 441 8.54 -3.41 -4.79
CA GLY A 441 8.00 -2.48 -5.78
C GLY A 441 8.15 -3.00 -7.22
N THR A 442 9.21 -3.77 -7.51
CA THR A 442 9.40 -4.40 -8.83
C THR A 442 8.33 -5.47 -9.14
N ILE A 443 7.80 -6.16 -8.13
CA ILE A 443 6.68 -7.11 -8.32
C ILE A 443 5.43 -6.37 -8.81
N TYR A 444 5.10 -5.25 -8.17
CA TYR A 444 3.94 -4.44 -8.57
C TYR A 444 4.16 -3.75 -9.92
N LEU A 445 5.37 -3.26 -10.19
CA LEU A 445 5.76 -2.74 -11.52
C LEU A 445 5.48 -3.77 -12.62
N TYR A 446 5.95 -5.00 -12.46
CA TYR A 446 5.70 -6.08 -13.43
C TYR A 446 4.21 -6.30 -13.66
N SER A 447 3.43 -6.38 -12.58
CA SER A 447 1.98 -6.57 -12.63
C SER A 447 1.28 -5.41 -13.36
N ALA A 448 1.68 -4.17 -13.05
CA ALA A 448 1.11 -2.97 -13.69
C ALA A 448 1.39 -2.93 -15.19
N LEU A 449 2.62 -3.25 -15.63
CA LEU A 449 2.98 -3.31 -17.04
C LEU A 449 2.12 -4.34 -17.81
N ARG A 450 1.95 -5.54 -17.23
CA ARG A 450 1.10 -6.59 -17.82
C ARG A 450 -0.38 -6.18 -17.93
N ARG A 451 -0.91 -5.53 -16.89
CA ARG A 451 -2.29 -5.04 -16.89
C ARG A 451 -2.48 -3.91 -17.89
N MET A 452 -1.57 -2.95 -17.95
CA MET A 452 -1.64 -1.89 -18.96
C MET A 452 -1.57 -2.44 -20.37
N ALA A 453 -0.71 -3.42 -20.64
CA ALA A 453 -0.65 -4.06 -21.95
C ALA A 453 -1.99 -4.71 -22.35
N ARG A 454 -2.67 -5.40 -21.41
CA ARG A 454 -4.01 -5.97 -21.65
C ARG A 454 -5.07 -4.90 -21.89
N ILE A 455 -5.06 -3.82 -21.11
CA ILE A 455 -5.99 -2.70 -21.29
C ILE A 455 -5.78 -2.05 -22.66
N GLU A 456 -4.54 -1.73 -23.05
CA GLU A 456 -4.26 -1.14 -24.37
C GLU A 456 -4.63 -2.08 -25.52
N GLN A 457 -4.40 -3.38 -25.38
CA GLN A 457 -4.84 -4.37 -26.35
C GLN A 457 -6.37 -4.38 -26.52
N PHE A 458 -7.11 -4.31 -25.41
CA PHE A 458 -8.56 -4.25 -25.40
C PHE A 458 -9.06 -2.95 -26.05
N VAL A 459 -8.49 -1.80 -25.66
CA VAL A 459 -8.84 -0.49 -26.21
C VAL A 459 -8.61 -0.43 -27.74
N ALA A 460 -7.51 -1.01 -28.20
CA ALA A 460 -7.21 -1.07 -29.64
C ALA A 460 -8.21 -1.90 -30.44
N ALA A 461 -8.83 -2.91 -29.80
CA ALA A 461 -9.81 -3.79 -30.45
C ALA A 461 -11.26 -3.27 -30.34
N ASP A 462 -11.55 -2.34 -29.43
CA ASP A 462 -12.91 -1.86 -29.13
C ASP A 462 -13.17 -0.45 -29.67
N ALA A 463 -13.86 -0.37 -30.80
CA ALA A 463 -14.20 0.92 -31.44
C ALA A 463 -15.13 1.83 -30.62
N ALA A 464 -15.79 1.30 -29.57
CA ALA A 464 -16.65 2.11 -28.70
C ALA A 464 -15.86 2.96 -27.71
N ILE A 465 -14.60 2.61 -27.46
CA ILE A 465 -13.70 3.39 -26.63
C ILE A 465 -12.95 4.35 -27.57
N LYS A 466 -13.12 5.64 -27.34
CA LYS A 466 -12.43 6.71 -28.10
C LYS A 466 -11.26 7.21 -27.26
N PRO A 467 -10.05 6.72 -27.44
CA PRO A 467 -8.90 7.20 -26.70
C PRO A 467 -8.58 8.65 -27.16
N PRO A 468 -8.29 9.57 -26.23
CA PRO A 468 -7.97 10.96 -26.56
C PRO A 468 -6.64 11.12 -27.29
N ALA A 469 -5.72 10.16 -27.20
CA ALA A 469 -4.41 10.16 -27.81
C ALA A 469 -3.99 8.75 -28.27
N ALA A 470 -2.85 8.66 -28.97
CA ALA A 470 -2.24 7.37 -29.29
C ALA A 470 -1.97 6.55 -28.02
N GLY A 471 -2.28 5.25 -28.06
CA GLY A 471 -2.09 4.31 -26.97
C GLY A 471 -0.61 4.00 -26.71
N LEU A 472 -0.35 3.40 -25.57
CA LEU A 472 0.95 2.80 -25.29
C LEU A 472 1.13 1.54 -26.14
N ASP A 473 2.34 1.31 -26.63
CA ASP A 473 2.65 0.12 -27.42
C ASP A 473 2.57 -1.15 -26.55
N THR A 474 1.55 -1.97 -26.82
CA THR A 474 1.29 -3.23 -26.13
C THR A 474 2.47 -4.21 -26.20
N ALA A 475 3.14 -4.30 -27.35
CA ALA A 475 4.27 -5.20 -27.54
C ALA A 475 5.49 -4.71 -26.73
N ALA A 476 5.74 -3.40 -26.74
CA ALA A 476 6.80 -2.78 -25.95
C ALA A 476 6.56 -2.96 -24.45
N LEU A 477 5.32 -2.78 -23.94
CA LEU A 477 4.97 -3.00 -22.54
C LEU A 477 5.20 -4.47 -22.12
N ASN A 478 4.80 -5.42 -22.94
CA ASN A 478 5.01 -6.84 -22.68
C ASN A 478 6.50 -7.21 -22.69
N THR A 479 7.25 -6.71 -23.66
CA THR A 479 8.72 -6.90 -23.74
C THR A 479 9.42 -6.34 -22.51
N LEU A 480 9.01 -5.13 -22.07
CA LEU A 480 9.53 -4.51 -20.86
C LEU A 480 9.19 -5.33 -19.61
N ALA A 481 7.96 -5.84 -19.51
CA ALA A 481 7.57 -6.71 -18.40
C ALA A 481 8.39 -8.01 -18.36
N ASP A 482 8.68 -8.62 -19.53
CA ASP A 482 9.54 -9.81 -19.59
C ASP A 482 10.98 -9.51 -19.16
N ALA A 483 11.51 -8.35 -19.55
CA ALA A 483 12.82 -7.89 -19.12
C ALA A 483 12.85 -7.64 -17.59
N VAL A 484 11.81 -7.04 -17.04
CA VAL A 484 11.65 -6.83 -15.57
C VAL A 484 11.64 -8.17 -14.84
N ARG A 485 10.87 -9.16 -15.32
CA ARG A 485 10.85 -10.50 -14.72
C ARG A 485 12.22 -11.16 -14.74
N ALA A 486 12.90 -11.14 -15.88
CA ALA A 486 14.22 -11.72 -16.02
C ALA A 486 15.24 -11.06 -15.09
N LYS A 487 15.20 -9.73 -15.01
CA LYS A 487 16.08 -8.95 -14.15
C LYS A 487 15.79 -9.20 -12.67
N PHE A 488 14.50 -9.28 -12.28
CA PHE A 488 14.09 -9.63 -10.92
C PHE A 488 14.67 -10.97 -10.48
N GLN A 489 14.53 -12.01 -11.30
CA GLN A 489 15.06 -13.35 -11.02
C GLN A 489 16.59 -13.33 -10.89
N GLN A 490 17.28 -12.57 -11.74
CA GLN A 490 18.72 -12.43 -11.69
C GLN A 490 19.22 -11.66 -10.46
N MET A 491 18.53 -10.57 -10.13
CA MET A 491 18.99 -9.62 -9.12
C MET A 491 18.71 -10.09 -7.70
N PHE A 492 17.48 -10.57 -7.47
CA PHE A 492 16.99 -10.80 -6.11
C PHE A 492 17.00 -12.28 -5.69
N TRP A 493 17.27 -13.21 -6.57
CA TRP A 493 17.41 -14.60 -6.18
C TRP A 493 18.70 -14.82 -5.39
N ASN A 494 18.56 -15.18 -4.11
CA ASN A 494 19.68 -15.57 -3.28
C ASN A 494 19.97 -17.07 -3.49
N PRO A 495 21.09 -17.45 -4.13
CA PRO A 495 21.40 -18.85 -4.42
C PRO A 495 21.73 -19.68 -3.17
N GLU A 496 22.17 -19.03 -2.09
CA GLU A 496 22.53 -19.70 -0.83
C GLU A 496 21.28 -20.12 -0.05
N THR A 497 20.34 -19.18 0.08
CA THR A 497 19.10 -19.41 0.81
C THR A 497 17.95 -19.89 -0.07
N LYS A 498 18.12 -19.85 -1.41
CA LYS A 498 17.12 -20.24 -2.42
C LYS A 498 15.76 -19.59 -2.20
N ARG A 499 15.79 -18.27 -2.01
CA ARG A 499 14.63 -17.41 -1.88
C ARG A 499 14.94 -16.01 -2.38
N PHE A 500 13.93 -15.21 -2.68
CA PHE A 500 14.12 -13.83 -3.08
C PHE A 500 14.41 -12.95 -1.87
N SER A 501 15.34 -12.03 -2.05
CA SER A 501 15.76 -11.06 -1.06
C SER A 501 16.26 -9.77 -1.74
N PRO A 502 16.00 -8.59 -1.17
CA PRO A 502 16.59 -7.35 -1.64
C PRO A 502 18.11 -7.35 -1.48
N LYS A 503 18.76 -6.45 -2.21
CA LYS A 503 20.19 -6.19 -2.11
C LYS A 503 20.44 -4.73 -1.75
N ASP A 504 21.51 -4.49 -1.02
CA ASP A 504 22.03 -3.15 -0.82
C ASP A 504 22.81 -2.64 -2.06
N ASP A 505 23.26 -1.38 -1.98
CA ASP A 505 24.06 -0.73 -3.03
C ASP A 505 25.46 -1.37 -3.27
N GLN A 506 25.92 -2.20 -2.32
CA GLN A 506 27.15 -2.99 -2.43
C GLN A 506 26.89 -4.40 -3.00
N GLY A 507 25.64 -4.71 -3.34
CA GLY A 507 25.23 -5.99 -3.89
C GLY A 507 25.09 -7.11 -2.85
N ARG A 508 25.13 -6.82 -1.55
CA ARG A 508 24.93 -7.78 -0.48
C ARG A 508 23.46 -8.06 -0.26
N PHE A 509 23.09 -9.32 -0.08
CA PHE A 509 21.72 -9.68 0.24
C PHE A 509 21.31 -9.24 1.65
N ARG A 510 20.19 -8.56 1.76
CA ARG A 510 19.49 -8.23 3.01
C ARG A 510 18.40 -9.28 3.25
N ASP A 511 18.84 -10.51 3.49
CA ASP A 511 17.95 -11.67 3.55
C ASP A 511 17.43 -11.92 4.98
N TYR A 512 16.26 -11.37 5.27
CA TYR A 512 15.54 -11.60 6.52
C TYR A 512 14.40 -12.62 6.37
N GLY A 513 14.37 -13.38 5.26
CA GLY A 513 13.36 -14.40 5.03
C GLY A 513 11.96 -13.81 4.86
N PHE A 514 11.81 -12.90 3.94
CA PHE A 514 10.55 -12.20 3.64
C PHE A 514 9.54 -13.13 2.99
N THR A 515 8.61 -13.68 3.76
CA THR A 515 7.63 -14.66 3.27
C THR A 515 6.63 -14.02 2.32
N PHE A 516 6.17 -12.80 2.61
CA PHE A 516 5.25 -12.06 1.74
C PHE A 516 5.89 -11.73 0.39
N LEU A 517 7.13 -11.23 0.34
CA LEU A 517 7.86 -10.96 -0.90
C LEU A 517 7.91 -12.21 -1.79
N ASN A 518 8.24 -13.35 -1.18
CA ASN A 518 8.38 -14.62 -1.90
C ASN A 518 7.04 -15.17 -2.39
N ASN A 519 5.98 -15.09 -1.58
CA ASN A 519 4.63 -15.49 -1.97
C ASN A 519 4.07 -14.58 -3.07
N GLU A 520 4.28 -13.28 -2.99
CA GLU A 520 3.84 -12.35 -4.02
C GLU A 520 4.64 -12.51 -5.32
N ALA A 521 5.95 -12.79 -5.25
CA ALA A 521 6.73 -13.11 -6.45
C ALA A 521 6.20 -14.36 -7.18
N ILE A 522 5.72 -15.36 -6.43
CA ILE A 522 5.05 -16.54 -7.00
C ILE A 522 3.67 -16.16 -7.55
N TYR A 523 2.87 -15.47 -6.77
CA TYR A 523 1.50 -15.10 -7.13
C TYR A 523 1.44 -14.25 -8.41
N TYR A 524 2.27 -13.23 -8.51
CA TYR A 524 2.33 -12.35 -9.69
C TYR A 524 3.10 -12.96 -10.87
N GLY A 525 3.77 -14.10 -10.67
CA GLY A 525 4.41 -14.85 -11.75
C GLY A 525 5.84 -14.41 -12.09
N LEU A 526 6.54 -13.76 -11.16
CA LEU A 526 7.96 -13.44 -11.33
C LEU A 526 8.86 -14.63 -11.01
N ALA A 527 8.48 -15.48 -10.05
CA ALA A 527 9.20 -16.71 -9.76
C ALA A 527 9.04 -17.73 -10.90
N SER A 528 10.09 -18.45 -11.23
CA SER A 528 9.99 -19.67 -12.05
C SER A 528 9.42 -20.83 -11.22
N ASP A 529 8.93 -21.87 -11.90
CA ASP A 529 8.41 -23.06 -11.19
C ASP A 529 9.44 -23.73 -10.28
N ALA A 530 10.71 -23.70 -10.68
CA ALA A 530 11.78 -24.23 -9.84
C ALA A 530 12.02 -23.39 -8.59
N GLN A 531 12.05 -22.06 -8.75
CA GLN A 531 12.17 -21.11 -7.62
C GLN A 531 10.97 -21.22 -6.68
N ALA A 532 9.75 -21.28 -7.24
CA ALA A 532 8.53 -21.43 -6.43
C ALA A 532 8.55 -22.71 -5.57
N ARG A 533 9.01 -23.82 -6.13
CA ARG A 533 9.15 -25.08 -5.36
C ARG A 533 10.18 -24.98 -4.24
N GLU A 534 11.31 -24.34 -4.48
CA GLU A 534 12.34 -24.12 -3.44
C GLU A 534 11.83 -23.23 -2.30
N ILE A 535 11.11 -22.14 -2.67
CA ILE A 535 10.49 -21.22 -1.70
C ILE A 535 9.45 -21.94 -0.86
N LEU A 536 8.53 -22.67 -1.48
CA LEU A 536 7.47 -23.38 -0.78
C LEU A 536 8.03 -24.52 0.08
N SER A 537 9.10 -25.24 -0.37
CA SER A 537 9.80 -26.23 0.45
C SER A 537 10.39 -25.63 1.73
N TRP A 538 10.97 -24.41 1.65
CA TRP A 538 11.41 -23.68 2.83
C TRP A 538 10.23 -23.31 3.74
N MET A 539 9.17 -22.73 3.19
CA MET A 539 8.00 -22.32 3.97
C MET A 539 7.28 -23.50 4.65
N GLU A 540 7.26 -24.68 4.04
CA GLU A 540 6.69 -25.90 4.64
C GLU A 540 7.62 -26.62 5.62
N GLY A 541 8.85 -26.11 5.81
CA GLY A 541 9.84 -26.75 6.68
C GLY A 541 10.51 -27.97 6.09
N GLY A 542 10.32 -28.24 4.80
CA GLY A 542 11.05 -29.28 4.08
C GLY A 542 12.53 -28.94 3.88
N ARG A 543 12.87 -27.67 4.04
CA ARG A 543 14.22 -27.13 3.93
C ARG A 543 14.44 -26.06 5.00
N MET A 544 15.56 -26.16 5.70
CA MET A 544 16.01 -25.17 6.68
C MET A 544 16.97 -24.16 6.04
N VAL A 545 17.04 -22.94 6.60
CA VAL A 545 17.97 -21.90 6.16
C VAL A 545 18.78 -21.44 7.37
N ASP A 546 20.10 -21.58 7.27
CA ASP A 546 21.01 -21.23 8.36
C ASP A 546 20.88 -19.76 8.75
N GLY A 547 20.84 -19.52 10.07
CA GLY A 547 20.71 -18.17 10.62
C GLY A 547 19.28 -17.63 10.69
N ASP A 548 18.26 -18.36 10.20
CA ASP A 548 16.87 -17.98 10.43
C ASP A 548 16.49 -18.22 11.90
N THR A 549 15.80 -17.25 12.47
CA THR A 549 15.25 -17.30 13.84
C THR A 549 14.06 -18.25 13.93
N ALA A 550 13.19 -18.24 12.92
CA ALA A 550 12.05 -19.13 12.79
C ALA A 550 12.25 -20.10 11.63
N GLN A 551 12.05 -21.40 11.88
CA GLN A 551 12.22 -22.46 10.89
C GLN A 551 11.14 -23.52 11.03
N GLY A 552 10.86 -24.21 9.94
CA GLY A 552 9.88 -25.28 9.94
C GLY A 552 8.49 -24.80 10.37
N ALA A 553 7.88 -25.52 11.30
CA ALA A 553 6.55 -25.18 11.79
C ALA A 553 6.45 -23.79 12.45
N ASP A 554 7.57 -23.24 12.96
CA ASP A 554 7.55 -21.91 13.59
C ASP A 554 7.34 -20.76 12.61
N ILE A 555 7.52 -20.98 11.31
CA ILE A 555 7.13 -20.01 10.27
C ILE A 555 5.63 -19.71 10.35
N TYR A 556 4.81 -20.71 10.70
CA TYR A 556 3.36 -20.59 10.88
C TYR A 556 2.91 -20.57 12.34
N ARG A 557 3.77 -20.12 13.24
CA ARG A 557 3.46 -19.99 14.68
C ARG A 557 2.12 -19.33 14.95
N TRP A 558 1.80 -18.30 14.17
CA TRP A 558 0.58 -17.48 14.34
C TRP A 558 -0.66 -18.13 13.75
N ARG A 559 -0.52 -19.28 13.05
CA ARG A 559 -1.58 -20.11 12.48
C ARG A 559 -2.34 -19.49 11.33
N PHE A 560 -2.68 -18.20 11.39
CA PHE A 560 -3.48 -17.51 10.36
C PHE A 560 -2.65 -17.07 9.15
N ALA A 561 -1.36 -16.80 9.33
CA ALA A 561 -0.46 -16.43 8.25
C ALA A 561 0.99 -16.82 8.60
N PRO A 562 1.89 -16.92 7.62
CA PRO A 562 3.31 -17.06 7.91
C PRO A 562 3.84 -15.80 8.58
N ARG A 563 4.90 -15.94 9.38
CA ARG A 563 5.66 -14.79 9.85
C ARG A 563 6.08 -13.93 8.67
N ALA A 564 5.99 -12.61 8.77
CA ALA A 564 6.42 -11.70 7.71
C ALA A 564 7.91 -11.84 7.38
N THR A 565 8.73 -12.04 8.43
CA THR A 565 10.15 -12.39 8.29
C THR A 565 10.47 -13.63 9.11
N THR A 566 11.42 -14.43 8.66
CA THR A 566 11.89 -15.62 9.40
C THR A 566 13.19 -15.37 10.15
N ARG A 567 13.90 -14.31 9.83
CA ARG A 567 15.11 -13.84 10.52
C ARG A 567 14.86 -12.48 11.14
N ARG A 568 15.47 -12.21 12.30
CA ARG A 568 15.37 -10.89 12.95
C ARG A 568 15.89 -9.79 12.06
N ASN A 569 15.12 -8.72 11.95
CA ASN A 569 15.43 -7.53 11.16
C ASN A 569 16.04 -6.42 12.03
N ILE A 570 17.09 -6.76 12.79
CA ILE A 570 17.66 -5.88 13.82
C ILE A 570 18.41 -4.66 13.29
N GLU A 571 18.93 -4.72 12.06
CA GLU A 571 19.72 -3.63 11.48
C GLU A 571 18.89 -2.36 11.25
N TYR A 572 17.56 -2.51 11.08
CA TYR A 572 16.64 -1.43 10.78
C TYR A 572 15.85 -0.92 11.99
N TYR A 573 15.96 -1.59 13.14
CA TYR A 573 15.28 -1.16 14.36
C TYR A 573 15.77 0.17 14.91
N ALA A 574 17.00 0.51 14.61
CA ALA A 574 17.61 1.74 15.02
C ALA A 574 16.83 3.00 14.64
N TYR A 575 15.94 2.89 13.72
CA TYR A 575 15.09 4.00 13.34
C TYR A 575 13.93 4.21 14.31
N VAL A 576 13.24 3.14 14.69
CA VAL A 576 12.04 3.15 15.54
C VAL A 576 12.37 2.71 16.96
N TRP A 577 13.25 1.73 17.13
CA TRP A 577 13.69 1.19 18.39
C TRP A 577 15.19 1.42 18.59
N PHE A 578 15.56 1.83 19.79
CA PHE A 578 16.97 2.15 20.04
C PHE A 578 17.87 0.93 20.15
N LYS A 579 17.29 -0.20 20.59
CA LYS A 579 18.02 -1.46 20.78
C LYS A 579 17.18 -2.64 20.31
N PRO A 580 17.81 -3.61 19.65
CA PRO A 580 17.17 -4.86 19.27
C PRO A 580 16.54 -5.62 20.45
N GLU A 581 17.13 -5.46 21.65
CA GLU A 581 16.70 -6.12 22.88
C GLU A 581 15.38 -5.58 23.43
N ASP A 582 14.95 -4.41 23.00
CA ASP A 582 13.70 -3.78 23.46
C ASP A 582 12.46 -4.50 22.94
N LEU A 583 12.60 -5.31 21.87
CA LEU A 583 11.53 -6.09 21.28
C LEU A 583 11.94 -7.55 21.07
N ASN A 584 11.02 -8.47 21.36
CA ASN A 584 11.22 -9.88 21.02
C ASN A 584 10.81 -10.12 19.56
N PHE A 585 11.40 -11.13 18.95
CA PHE A 585 11.01 -11.59 17.63
C PHE A 585 9.55 -12.07 17.64
N GLY A 586 8.71 -11.42 16.83
CA GLY A 586 7.27 -11.67 16.78
C GLY A 586 6.41 -10.64 17.51
N ASP A 587 6.99 -9.72 18.24
CA ASP A 587 6.25 -8.64 18.90
C ASP A 587 6.01 -7.42 17.98
N GLN A 588 6.52 -7.48 16.75
CA GLN A 588 6.31 -6.47 15.71
C GLN A 588 6.00 -7.13 14.38
N VAL A 589 5.02 -6.58 13.65
CA VAL A 589 4.54 -7.13 12.38
C VAL A 589 5.67 -7.35 11.38
N GLN A 590 6.61 -6.44 11.28
CA GLN A 590 7.71 -6.49 10.31
C GLN A 590 8.96 -7.27 10.81
N ASP A 591 8.90 -7.84 12.03
CA ASP A 591 9.97 -8.69 12.59
C ASP A 591 9.40 -9.95 13.24
N GLY A 592 9.05 -10.91 12.41
CA GLY A 592 8.53 -12.20 12.85
C GLY A 592 7.06 -12.20 13.28
N GLY A 593 6.36 -11.07 13.16
CA GLY A 593 4.91 -10.97 13.25
C GLY A 593 4.23 -11.50 11.98
N ALA A 594 2.91 -11.26 11.85
CA ALA A 594 2.13 -11.74 10.72
C ALA A 594 0.93 -10.83 10.43
N VAL A 595 0.48 -10.81 9.17
CA VAL A 595 -0.73 -10.10 8.71
C VAL A 595 -1.67 -11.08 8.04
N LEU A 596 -2.94 -11.12 8.46
CA LEU A 596 -3.92 -12.09 7.97
C LEU A 596 -4.12 -12.02 6.45
N GLY A 597 -4.19 -10.83 5.89
CA GLY A 597 -4.43 -10.64 4.45
C GLY A 597 -3.38 -11.32 3.57
N PHE A 598 -2.13 -11.38 4.00
CA PHE A 598 -1.06 -12.04 3.23
C PHE A 598 -1.13 -13.57 3.21
N SER A 599 -2.01 -14.18 4.01
CA SER A 599 -2.33 -15.60 3.88
C SER A 599 -2.96 -15.94 2.54
N TYR A 600 -3.63 -14.98 1.89
CA TYR A 600 -4.19 -15.14 0.56
C TYR A 600 -3.10 -15.48 -0.48
N HIS A 601 -2.00 -14.74 -0.51
CA HIS A 601 -0.90 -14.99 -1.44
C HIS A 601 -0.19 -16.32 -1.17
N ASP A 602 -0.03 -16.70 0.12
CA ASP A 602 0.48 -18.02 0.52
C ASP A 602 -0.41 -19.15 -0.04
N LEU A 603 -1.72 -19.06 0.18
CA LEU A 603 -2.67 -20.07 -0.30
C LEU A 603 -2.72 -20.15 -1.84
N MET A 604 -2.69 -19.00 -2.53
CA MET A 604 -2.67 -18.95 -3.99
C MET A 604 -1.39 -19.56 -4.57
N ALA A 605 -0.23 -19.28 -3.95
CA ALA A 605 1.04 -19.89 -4.33
C ALA A 605 1.01 -21.42 -4.16
N ARG A 606 0.44 -21.90 -3.05
CA ARG A 606 0.27 -23.34 -2.78
C ARG A 606 -0.66 -24.03 -3.78
N ILE A 607 -1.81 -23.43 -4.07
CA ILE A 607 -2.75 -23.98 -5.07
C ILE A 607 -2.06 -24.16 -6.42
N ARG A 608 -1.23 -23.20 -6.82
CA ARG A 608 -0.54 -23.23 -8.12
C ARG A 608 0.57 -24.29 -8.20
N HIS A 609 1.36 -24.48 -7.15
CA HIS A 609 2.58 -25.25 -7.21
C HIS A 609 2.59 -26.52 -6.36
N LEU A 610 1.76 -26.61 -5.30
CA LEU A 610 1.62 -27.79 -4.45
C LEU A 610 0.25 -28.48 -4.60
N GLY A 611 -0.67 -27.82 -5.28
CA GLY A 611 -2.00 -28.34 -5.53
C GLY A 611 -3.05 -27.95 -4.47
N PRO A 612 -4.33 -28.20 -4.79
CA PRO A 612 -5.45 -27.77 -3.93
C PRO A 612 -5.48 -28.46 -2.57
N ASP A 613 -5.00 -29.70 -2.44
CA ASP A 613 -5.02 -30.42 -1.17
C ASP A 613 -4.10 -29.79 -0.12
N ASN A 614 -2.91 -29.34 -0.55
CA ASN A 614 -1.97 -28.66 0.33
C ASN A 614 -2.53 -27.33 0.83
N ALA A 615 -3.07 -26.52 -0.09
CA ALA A 615 -3.69 -25.25 0.25
C ALA A 615 -4.94 -25.44 1.14
N TRP A 616 -5.74 -26.47 0.89
CA TRP A 616 -6.93 -26.77 1.69
C TRP A 616 -6.59 -27.14 3.13
N LYS A 617 -5.54 -27.95 3.31
CA LYS A 617 -5.02 -28.27 4.64
C LYS A 617 -4.63 -26.97 5.38
N ARG A 618 -3.90 -26.09 4.71
CA ARG A 618 -3.47 -24.81 5.29
C ARG A 618 -4.66 -23.91 5.62
N LEU A 619 -5.65 -23.80 4.71
CA LEU A 619 -6.88 -23.08 4.96
C LEU A 619 -7.62 -23.63 6.20
N GLY A 620 -7.68 -24.95 6.38
CA GLY A 620 -8.29 -25.57 7.55
C GLY A 620 -7.64 -25.15 8.88
N GLU A 621 -6.33 -24.91 8.88
CA GLU A 621 -5.62 -24.39 10.07
C GLU A 621 -6.02 -22.94 10.37
N ILE A 622 -6.21 -22.09 9.34
CA ILE A 622 -6.68 -20.73 9.48
C ILE A 622 -8.12 -20.72 10.02
N LEU A 623 -9.01 -21.56 9.48
CA LEU A 623 -10.39 -21.64 9.94
C LEU A 623 -10.51 -22.10 11.39
N THR A 624 -9.67 -23.09 11.77
CA THR A 624 -9.61 -23.57 13.15
C THR A 624 -9.15 -22.48 14.11
N TRP A 625 -8.13 -21.72 13.71
CA TRP A 625 -7.66 -20.57 14.47
C TRP A 625 -8.76 -19.51 14.63
N TYR A 626 -9.47 -19.17 13.55
CA TYR A 626 -10.53 -18.16 13.58
C TYR A 626 -11.69 -18.60 14.50
N ASP A 627 -12.12 -19.86 14.43
CA ASP A 627 -13.13 -20.42 15.32
C ASP A 627 -12.73 -20.34 16.82
N GLU A 628 -11.46 -20.54 17.14
CA GLU A 628 -10.94 -20.39 18.51
C GLU A 628 -10.98 -18.91 18.96
N VAL A 629 -10.61 -18.00 18.07
CA VAL A 629 -10.66 -16.55 18.34
C VAL A 629 -12.08 -16.11 18.62
N GLU A 630 -13.04 -16.51 17.77
CA GLU A 630 -14.45 -16.13 17.94
C GLU A 630 -15.07 -16.76 19.20
N LYS A 631 -14.77 -18.02 19.50
CA LYS A 631 -15.19 -18.68 20.75
C LYS A 631 -14.65 -17.99 22.01
N ALA A 632 -13.53 -17.34 21.92
CA ALA A 632 -12.94 -16.55 23.02
C ALA A 632 -13.56 -15.15 23.16
N GLY A 633 -14.44 -14.75 22.28
CA GLY A 633 -15.06 -13.41 22.26
C GLY A 633 -14.34 -12.40 21.36
N GLY A 634 -13.66 -12.88 20.30
CA GLY A 634 -12.98 -12.09 19.29
C GLY A 634 -11.48 -11.85 19.55
N ALA A 635 -10.81 -11.26 18.57
CA ALA A 635 -9.35 -11.11 18.57
C ALA A 635 -8.82 -10.36 19.79
N ARG A 636 -9.43 -9.25 20.19
CA ARG A 636 -8.97 -8.47 21.37
C ARG A 636 -8.99 -9.30 22.65
N THR A 637 -10.02 -10.10 22.87
CA THR A 637 -10.13 -10.98 24.04
C THR A 637 -9.14 -12.14 23.95
N TYR A 638 -9.06 -12.78 22.79
CA TYR A 638 -8.16 -13.92 22.59
C TYR A 638 -6.70 -13.55 22.83
N TYR A 639 -6.23 -12.43 22.25
CA TYR A 639 -4.85 -11.98 22.35
C TYR A 639 -4.53 -11.16 23.61
N SER A 640 -5.50 -10.91 24.49
CA SER A 640 -5.22 -10.38 25.83
C SER A 640 -4.55 -11.39 26.75
N VAL A 641 -4.58 -12.66 26.40
CA VAL A 641 -3.92 -13.74 27.15
C VAL A 641 -2.42 -13.80 26.82
N ALA A 642 -1.60 -13.72 27.85
CA ALA A 642 -0.15 -13.75 27.72
C ALA A 642 0.34 -14.99 26.93
N GLY A 643 1.32 -14.79 26.05
CA GLY A 643 1.93 -15.83 25.22
C GLY A 643 1.20 -16.15 23.90
N ARG A 644 0.03 -15.53 23.64
CA ARG A 644 -0.66 -15.68 22.37
C ARG A 644 -0.19 -14.70 21.28
N GLY A 645 0.58 -13.69 21.64
CA GLY A 645 1.00 -12.58 20.79
C GLY A 645 0.27 -11.29 21.13
N THR A 646 0.63 -10.20 20.47
CA THR A 646 0.05 -8.87 20.69
C THR A 646 -0.50 -8.34 19.38
N LEU A 647 -1.75 -7.92 19.36
CA LEU A 647 -2.35 -7.24 18.21
C LEU A 647 -1.63 -5.91 17.95
N GLN A 648 -1.44 -5.59 16.69
CA GLN A 648 -1.13 -4.23 16.24
C GLN A 648 -2.44 -3.50 16.03
N GLY A 649 -2.48 -2.22 16.43
CA GLY A 649 -3.66 -1.38 16.28
C GLY A 649 -4.34 -1.03 17.60
N GLY A 650 -5.34 -0.11 17.55
CA GLY A 650 -6.01 0.40 18.75
C GLY A 650 -5.07 1.06 19.76
N GLY A 651 -3.96 1.67 19.25
CA GLY A 651 -2.92 2.29 20.07
C GLY A 651 -1.87 1.31 20.58
N THR A 652 -1.84 0.08 20.10
CA THR A 652 -0.84 -0.93 20.43
C THR A 652 0.01 -1.25 19.21
N ALA A 653 1.33 -1.12 19.30
CA ALA A 653 2.25 -1.66 18.31
C ALA A 653 2.53 -3.12 18.69
N GLY A 654 2.00 -4.05 17.90
CA GLY A 654 2.14 -5.47 18.14
C GLY A 654 2.63 -6.24 16.92
N GLY A 655 2.75 -7.55 17.07
CA GLY A 655 3.22 -8.45 16.03
C GLY A 655 2.12 -8.97 15.09
N LEU A 656 0.84 -8.71 15.38
CA LEU A 656 -0.26 -9.38 14.69
C LEU A 656 -1.21 -8.37 14.06
N GLY A 657 -1.24 -8.34 12.72
CA GLY A 657 -2.13 -7.55 11.89
C GLY A 657 -3.37 -8.35 11.50
N ILE A 658 -4.47 -8.07 12.19
CA ILE A 658 -5.75 -8.73 11.98
C ILE A 658 -6.81 -7.64 12.19
N ASP A 659 -7.96 -7.78 11.60
CA ASP A 659 -9.11 -6.92 11.84
C ASP A 659 -9.20 -5.63 10.99
N GLU A 660 -9.91 -4.64 11.53
CA GLU A 660 -10.33 -3.43 10.85
C GLU A 660 -9.18 -2.47 10.52
N GLU A 661 -8.05 -2.59 11.22
CA GLU A 661 -6.87 -1.76 10.97
C GLU A 661 -6.01 -2.33 9.83
N PHE A 662 -6.25 -3.60 9.47
CA PHE A 662 -5.60 -4.28 8.36
C PHE A 662 -6.64 -4.63 7.30
N PHE A 663 -6.95 -3.67 6.44
CA PHE A 663 -7.98 -3.76 5.39
C PHE A 663 -7.82 -4.99 4.50
N GLU A 664 -6.58 -5.42 4.28
CA GLU A 664 -6.23 -6.61 3.51
C GLU A 664 -6.75 -7.92 4.13
N SER A 665 -7.23 -7.92 5.38
CA SER A 665 -7.94 -9.06 5.98
C SER A 665 -9.13 -9.52 5.13
N VAL A 666 -9.72 -8.62 4.34
CA VAL A 666 -10.80 -8.92 3.38
C VAL A 666 -10.40 -9.89 2.27
N LEU A 667 -9.09 -10.06 2.02
CA LEU A 667 -8.57 -11.02 1.04
C LEU A 667 -8.77 -12.48 1.47
N ALA A 668 -8.76 -12.77 2.77
CA ALA A 668 -8.77 -14.15 3.26
C ALA A 668 -9.95 -14.98 2.73
N PRO A 669 -11.23 -14.53 2.75
CA PRO A 669 -12.34 -15.29 2.19
C PRO A 669 -12.35 -15.39 0.67
N ALA A 670 -11.68 -14.49 -0.07
CA ALA A 670 -11.64 -14.52 -1.53
C ALA A 670 -10.91 -15.76 -2.08
N ILE A 671 -10.10 -16.44 -1.27
CA ILE A 671 -9.36 -17.65 -1.67
C ILE A 671 -10.28 -18.75 -2.23
N ILE A 672 -11.50 -18.87 -1.75
CA ILE A 672 -12.44 -19.88 -2.28
C ILE A 672 -12.79 -19.56 -3.73
N LEU A 673 -13.11 -18.30 -4.01
CA LEU A 673 -13.48 -17.86 -5.36
C LEU A 673 -12.28 -17.90 -6.32
N ASP A 674 -11.18 -17.25 -5.95
CA ASP A 674 -10.03 -17.09 -6.86
C ASP A 674 -9.17 -18.34 -6.96
N GLY A 675 -9.01 -19.04 -5.85
CA GLY A 675 -8.13 -20.20 -5.75
C GLY A 675 -8.82 -21.53 -6.12
N PHE A 676 -9.88 -21.89 -5.43
CA PHE A 676 -10.50 -23.22 -5.58
C PHE A 676 -11.58 -23.27 -6.67
N ILE A 677 -12.45 -22.24 -6.78
CA ILE A 677 -13.34 -22.07 -7.93
C ILE A 677 -12.52 -21.68 -9.16
N GLY A 678 -11.40 -20.95 -8.96
CA GLY A 678 -10.52 -20.51 -10.02
C GLY A 678 -11.14 -19.43 -10.89
N PHE A 679 -11.96 -18.56 -10.29
CA PHE A 679 -12.54 -17.41 -10.98
C PHE A 679 -11.46 -16.36 -11.25
N SER A 680 -11.44 -15.84 -12.47
CA SER A 680 -10.58 -14.74 -12.85
C SER A 680 -11.20 -13.89 -13.95
N VAL A 681 -10.94 -12.59 -13.92
CA VAL A 681 -11.50 -11.62 -14.84
C VAL A 681 -10.51 -11.24 -15.94
N ARG A 682 -11.06 -10.84 -17.09
CA ARG A 682 -10.34 -10.31 -18.24
C ARG A 682 -11.07 -9.07 -18.77
N PRO A 683 -10.41 -8.18 -19.50
CA PRO A 683 -11.08 -7.05 -20.15
C PRO A 683 -12.29 -7.45 -20.99
N ASP A 684 -12.20 -8.58 -21.68
CA ASP A 684 -13.20 -9.10 -22.61
C ASP A 684 -14.11 -10.20 -22.04
N GLY A 685 -13.85 -10.70 -20.80
CA GLY A 685 -14.64 -11.80 -20.26
C GLY A 685 -14.16 -12.30 -18.89
N PHE A 686 -14.47 -13.55 -18.57
CA PHE A 686 -14.03 -14.18 -17.33
C PHE A 686 -13.77 -15.68 -17.51
N ASP A 687 -12.92 -16.21 -16.66
CA ASP A 687 -12.50 -17.61 -16.67
C ASP A 687 -12.91 -18.33 -15.38
N LEU A 688 -13.17 -19.61 -15.49
CA LEU A 688 -13.29 -20.57 -14.39
C LEU A 688 -12.25 -21.68 -14.56
N ALA A 689 -11.45 -21.93 -13.54
CA ALA A 689 -10.44 -23.00 -13.55
C ALA A 689 -10.50 -23.80 -12.24
N PRO A 690 -11.53 -24.66 -12.07
CA PRO A 690 -11.83 -25.34 -10.81
C PRO A 690 -10.68 -26.25 -10.34
N ARG A 691 -10.42 -26.21 -9.03
CA ARG A 691 -9.37 -26.99 -8.34
C ARG A 691 -9.93 -27.56 -7.03
N LEU A 692 -10.76 -28.60 -7.16
CA LEU A 692 -11.41 -29.18 -5.98
C LEU A 692 -10.43 -30.02 -5.18
N PRO A 693 -10.29 -29.79 -3.84
CA PRO A 693 -9.46 -30.63 -2.97
C PRO A 693 -9.97 -32.08 -2.91
N SER A 694 -9.08 -33.05 -2.74
CA SER A 694 -9.43 -34.47 -2.73
C SER A 694 -10.34 -34.90 -1.57
N SER A 695 -10.23 -34.21 -0.44
CA SER A 695 -11.04 -34.45 0.76
C SER A 695 -12.46 -33.86 0.69
N VAL A 696 -12.74 -32.99 -0.31
CA VAL A 696 -14.01 -32.27 -0.47
C VAL A 696 -14.81 -32.92 -1.59
N LYS A 697 -16.06 -33.31 -1.34
CA LYS A 697 -16.92 -33.90 -2.34
C LYS A 697 -17.54 -32.85 -3.26
N SER A 698 -17.96 -31.73 -2.68
CA SER A 698 -18.46 -30.59 -3.43
C SER A 698 -18.09 -29.27 -2.76
N LEU A 699 -17.90 -28.24 -3.57
CA LEU A 699 -17.60 -26.87 -3.14
C LEU A 699 -18.45 -25.90 -3.96
N GLY A 700 -19.04 -24.91 -3.31
CA GLY A 700 -19.86 -23.92 -4.00
C GLY A 700 -19.77 -22.56 -3.36
N VAL A 701 -20.06 -21.56 -4.19
CA VAL A 701 -20.25 -20.15 -3.77
C VAL A 701 -21.52 -19.65 -4.38
N SER A 702 -22.37 -19.01 -3.57
CA SER A 702 -23.59 -18.38 -4.08
C SER A 702 -23.52 -16.88 -4.00
N ASN A 703 -24.32 -16.24 -4.84
CA ASN A 703 -24.53 -14.79 -4.85
C ASN A 703 -23.28 -13.98 -5.19
N VAL A 704 -22.40 -14.47 -6.05
CA VAL A 704 -21.21 -13.76 -6.52
C VAL A 704 -21.60 -12.63 -7.48
N ALA A 705 -21.02 -11.45 -7.30
CA ALA A 705 -21.17 -10.31 -8.22
C ALA A 705 -20.07 -10.29 -9.27
N TYR A 706 -20.45 -10.05 -10.53
CA TYR A 706 -19.52 -9.75 -11.61
C TYR A 706 -20.24 -8.90 -12.66
N ARG A 707 -19.76 -7.72 -12.97
CA ARG A 707 -20.48 -6.73 -13.80
C ARG A 707 -21.91 -6.52 -13.27
N ASP A 708 -22.91 -6.68 -14.12
CA ASP A 708 -24.33 -6.62 -13.71
C ASP A 708 -24.92 -8.00 -13.39
N LEU A 709 -24.05 -9.01 -13.30
CA LEU A 709 -24.41 -10.40 -13.10
C LEU A 709 -24.36 -10.77 -11.61
N ARG A 710 -25.39 -11.53 -11.15
CA ARG A 710 -25.35 -12.31 -9.91
C ARG A 710 -25.46 -13.78 -10.25
N TRP A 711 -24.60 -14.59 -9.66
CA TRP A 711 -24.50 -16.00 -10.03
C TRP A 711 -24.07 -16.90 -8.87
N ASP A 712 -24.42 -18.18 -9.01
CA ASP A 712 -24.01 -19.25 -8.11
C ASP A 712 -23.14 -20.24 -8.87
N ILE A 713 -22.22 -20.91 -8.18
CA ILE A 713 -21.45 -22.02 -8.71
C ILE A 713 -21.40 -23.16 -7.70
N ASP A 714 -21.54 -24.37 -8.20
CA ASP A 714 -21.32 -25.61 -7.46
C ASP A 714 -20.38 -26.52 -8.25
N LEU A 715 -19.36 -26.99 -7.59
CA LEU A 715 -18.33 -27.90 -8.12
C LEU A 715 -18.44 -29.25 -7.46
N SER A 716 -18.33 -30.31 -8.23
CA SER A 716 -17.98 -31.65 -7.75
C SER A 716 -16.86 -32.22 -8.62
N ARG A 717 -16.42 -33.45 -8.36
CA ARG A 717 -15.38 -34.10 -9.17
C ARG A 717 -15.79 -34.29 -10.62
N ASP A 718 -17.09 -34.52 -10.83
CA ASP A 718 -17.65 -34.93 -12.10
C ASP A 718 -18.64 -33.90 -12.67
N SER A 719 -18.87 -32.79 -11.97
CA SER A 719 -19.79 -31.76 -12.45
C SER A 719 -19.42 -30.35 -12.02
N ILE A 720 -19.75 -29.39 -12.85
CA ILE A 720 -19.67 -27.95 -12.60
C ILE A 720 -21.03 -27.37 -12.97
N THR A 721 -21.68 -26.72 -12.06
CA THR A 721 -22.95 -26.04 -12.29
C THR A 721 -22.80 -24.55 -12.07
N PHE A 722 -23.00 -23.76 -13.10
CA PHE A 722 -23.02 -22.29 -13.04
C PHE A 722 -24.45 -21.82 -13.28
N ARG A 723 -25.03 -21.03 -12.36
CA ARG A 723 -26.40 -20.52 -12.43
C ARG A 723 -26.43 -19.00 -12.32
N VAL A 724 -27.08 -18.39 -13.27
CA VAL A 724 -27.37 -16.94 -13.24
C VAL A 724 -28.60 -16.70 -12.35
N LYS A 725 -28.46 -15.85 -11.36
CA LYS A 725 -29.55 -15.44 -10.45
C LYS A 725 -30.25 -14.18 -10.95
N SER A 726 -29.47 -13.24 -11.47
CA SER A 726 -29.96 -12.01 -12.09
C SER A 726 -28.90 -11.42 -13.01
N GLY A 727 -29.34 -10.52 -13.89
CA GLY A 727 -28.47 -9.89 -14.87
C GLY A 727 -28.33 -10.70 -16.17
N LYS A 728 -27.34 -10.34 -16.97
CA LYS A 728 -27.04 -11.00 -18.26
C LYS A 728 -25.55 -11.32 -18.32
N VAL A 729 -25.22 -12.42 -18.96
CA VAL A 729 -23.83 -12.75 -19.33
C VAL A 729 -23.47 -11.91 -20.55
N ASP A 730 -22.90 -10.74 -20.30
CA ASP A 730 -22.53 -9.75 -21.32
C ASP A 730 -21.09 -9.91 -21.85
N ALA A 731 -20.38 -10.93 -21.37
CA ALA A 731 -19.01 -11.23 -21.72
C ALA A 731 -18.78 -12.74 -21.82
N PRO A 732 -17.86 -13.21 -22.67
CA PRO A 732 -17.55 -14.64 -22.82
C PRO A 732 -17.10 -15.27 -21.49
N LEU A 733 -17.62 -16.45 -21.20
CA LEU A 733 -17.18 -17.32 -20.13
C LEU A 733 -16.29 -18.43 -20.68
N ARG A 734 -15.07 -18.56 -20.18
CA ARG A 734 -14.20 -19.69 -20.47
C ARG A 734 -14.08 -20.60 -19.25
N VAL A 735 -14.33 -21.88 -19.43
CA VAL A 735 -14.17 -22.89 -18.38
C VAL A 735 -13.01 -23.80 -18.73
N ARG A 736 -11.98 -23.81 -17.92
CA ARG A 736 -10.85 -24.74 -18.04
C ARG A 736 -11.19 -26.02 -17.29
N LEU A 737 -11.48 -27.05 -18.05
CA LEU A 737 -11.90 -28.33 -17.52
C LEU A 737 -10.71 -29.25 -17.24
N PRO A 738 -10.75 -30.07 -16.19
CA PRO A 738 -9.83 -31.19 -16.02
C PRO A 738 -9.87 -32.11 -17.24
N GLU A 739 -8.76 -32.77 -17.51
CA GLU A 739 -8.62 -33.68 -18.66
C GLU A 739 -9.75 -34.74 -18.74
N GLY A 740 -10.29 -34.94 -19.95
CA GLY A 740 -11.34 -35.89 -20.20
C GLY A 740 -12.41 -35.36 -21.17
N ALA A 741 -13.41 -36.21 -21.47
CA ALA A 741 -14.58 -35.84 -22.23
C ALA A 741 -15.69 -35.31 -21.31
N TRP A 742 -16.35 -34.25 -21.73
CA TRP A 742 -17.40 -33.57 -20.95
C TRP A 742 -18.65 -33.37 -21.81
N THR A 743 -19.77 -33.23 -21.16
CA THR A 743 -21.02 -32.80 -21.77
C THR A 743 -21.43 -31.45 -21.17
N ALA A 744 -21.67 -30.45 -22.01
CA ALA A 744 -22.23 -29.16 -21.60
C ALA A 744 -23.73 -29.14 -21.90
N THR A 745 -24.52 -28.89 -20.88
CA THR A 745 -25.96 -28.60 -21.02
C THR A 745 -26.18 -27.13 -20.73
N ILE A 746 -26.65 -26.37 -21.71
CA ILE A 746 -26.82 -24.93 -21.68
C ILE A 746 -28.31 -24.62 -21.72
N ARG A 747 -28.78 -23.82 -20.76
CA ARG A 747 -30.17 -23.34 -20.68
C ARG A 747 -30.17 -21.81 -20.70
N ALA A 748 -30.80 -21.23 -21.73
CA ALA A 748 -30.81 -19.79 -21.93
C ALA A 748 -31.77 -19.04 -20.99
N ALA A 749 -32.93 -19.68 -20.63
CA ALA A 749 -33.88 -19.18 -19.66
C ALA A 749 -34.40 -20.34 -18.81
N ALA A 750 -35.09 -20.06 -17.70
CA ALA A 750 -35.56 -21.09 -16.77
C ALA A 750 -36.51 -22.10 -17.40
N ASP A 751 -37.33 -21.62 -18.34
CA ASP A 751 -38.33 -22.38 -19.12
C ASP A 751 -37.86 -22.78 -20.53
N ALA A 752 -36.63 -22.40 -20.91
CA ALA A 752 -36.07 -22.73 -22.22
C ALA A 752 -35.64 -24.19 -22.30
N GLU A 753 -35.76 -24.79 -23.49
CA GLU A 753 -35.21 -26.10 -23.78
C GLU A 753 -33.69 -26.09 -23.66
N ALA A 754 -33.13 -27.09 -23.02
CA ALA A 754 -31.70 -27.22 -22.82
C ALA A 754 -30.98 -27.71 -24.07
N GLN A 755 -29.91 -27.04 -24.45
CA GLN A 755 -29.03 -27.48 -25.51
C GLN A 755 -27.86 -28.28 -24.91
N THR A 756 -27.58 -29.43 -25.53
CA THR A 756 -26.49 -30.31 -25.06
C THR A 756 -25.39 -30.39 -26.13
N VAL A 757 -24.15 -30.14 -25.73
CA VAL A 757 -22.95 -30.17 -26.58
C VAL A 757 -21.88 -31.05 -25.95
N GLU A 758 -21.24 -31.90 -26.78
CA GLU A 758 -20.06 -32.63 -26.32
C GLU A 758 -18.81 -31.78 -26.42
N ILE A 759 -18.00 -31.83 -25.34
CA ILE A 759 -16.78 -31.05 -25.23
C ILE A 759 -15.61 -32.00 -24.98
N SER A 760 -14.52 -31.80 -25.70
CA SER A 760 -13.22 -32.35 -25.33
C SER A 760 -12.44 -31.31 -24.57
N SER A 761 -11.92 -31.64 -23.39
CA SER A 761 -11.07 -30.72 -22.65
C SER A 761 -9.75 -30.52 -23.40
N GLY A 762 -9.40 -29.28 -23.66
CA GLY A 762 -8.12 -28.85 -24.24
C GLY A 762 -7.47 -27.78 -23.39
N PRO A 763 -6.24 -27.37 -23.69
CA PRO A 763 -5.53 -26.34 -22.91
C PRO A 763 -6.26 -24.98 -22.89
N ASP A 764 -7.02 -24.68 -23.95
CA ASP A 764 -7.75 -23.41 -24.08
C ASP A 764 -9.09 -23.39 -23.32
N GLY A 765 -9.57 -24.55 -22.88
CA GLY A 765 -10.85 -24.71 -22.20
C GLY A 765 -12.07 -24.65 -23.12
N PHE A 766 -13.25 -24.69 -22.54
CA PHE A 766 -14.55 -24.49 -23.23
C PHE A 766 -14.94 -23.01 -23.09
N GLU A 767 -15.25 -22.36 -24.19
CA GLU A 767 -15.73 -21.00 -24.23
C GLU A 767 -17.21 -20.91 -24.59
N LEU A 768 -18.00 -20.27 -23.73
CA LEU A 768 -19.36 -19.90 -23.98
C LEU A 768 -19.40 -18.40 -24.34
N PRO A 769 -19.93 -18.03 -25.53
CA PRO A 769 -20.02 -16.64 -25.92
C PRO A 769 -20.99 -15.86 -25.01
N ALA A 770 -20.86 -14.53 -25.01
CA ALA A 770 -21.84 -13.66 -24.37
C ALA A 770 -23.24 -13.92 -24.94
N GLY A 771 -24.24 -13.93 -24.05
CA GLY A 771 -25.60 -14.18 -24.45
C GLY A 771 -26.53 -14.52 -23.28
N PRO A 772 -27.82 -14.82 -23.58
CA PRO A 772 -28.73 -15.25 -22.53
C PRO A 772 -28.26 -16.60 -21.98
N LEU A 773 -28.10 -16.63 -20.66
CA LEU A 773 -27.73 -17.83 -19.89
C LEU A 773 -28.47 -17.83 -18.56
N HIS A 774 -29.16 -18.89 -18.28
CA HIS A 774 -29.78 -19.20 -17.00
C HIS A 774 -28.95 -20.24 -16.24
N GLU A 775 -28.55 -21.31 -16.92
CA GLU A 775 -27.76 -22.38 -16.33
C GLU A 775 -26.78 -22.98 -17.34
N LEU A 776 -25.55 -23.24 -16.88
CA LEU A 776 -24.57 -24.08 -17.55
C LEU A 776 -24.25 -25.25 -16.61
N LEU A 777 -24.53 -26.48 -17.08
CA LEU A 777 -24.16 -27.70 -16.39
C LEU A 777 -23.12 -28.45 -17.25
N LEU A 778 -21.94 -28.64 -16.69
CA LEU A 778 -20.86 -29.43 -17.26
C LEU A 778 -20.76 -30.74 -16.49
N VAL A 779 -20.84 -31.87 -17.20
CA VAL A 779 -20.74 -33.23 -16.61
C VAL A 779 -19.64 -34.00 -17.29
N LYS A 780 -18.72 -34.57 -16.50
CA LYS A 780 -17.65 -35.43 -17.01
C LYS A 780 -18.24 -36.76 -17.47
N LYS A 781 -17.93 -37.16 -18.70
CA LYS A 781 -18.30 -38.49 -19.20
C LYS A 781 -17.45 -39.52 -18.45
N ASN A 782 -18.12 -40.45 -17.76
CA ASN A 782 -17.42 -41.61 -17.22
C ASN A 782 -16.87 -42.42 -18.40
N SER A 783 -15.55 -42.58 -18.47
CA SER A 783 -14.96 -43.54 -19.37
C SER A 783 -15.64 -44.88 -19.07
N PRO A 784 -16.11 -45.67 -20.10
CA PRO A 784 -16.60 -47.00 -19.79
C PRO A 784 -15.51 -47.74 -19.04
N LYS A 785 -15.86 -48.31 -17.90
CA LYS A 785 -14.94 -49.21 -17.18
C LYS A 785 -14.53 -50.26 -18.22
N THR A 786 -13.29 -50.18 -18.64
CA THR A 786 -12.66 -51.36 -19.27
C THR A 786 -12.69 -52.43 -18.20
N GLU A 787 -13.68 -53.34 -18.33
CA GLU A 787 -13.66 -54.56 -17.55
C GLU A 787 -12.34 -55.29 -17.82
N PRO A 788 -11.67 -55.80 -16.76
CA PRO A 788 -10.36 -56.43 -16.88
C PRO A 788 -10.43 -57.74 -17.70
#